data_479ee04c9481d0a03e1cc806b7726542
#
_entry.id   479ee04c9481d0a03e1cc806b7726542
#
_cell.length_a   1.000
_cell.length_b   1.000
_cell.length_c   1.000
_cell.angle_alpha   90.00
_cell.angle_beta   90.00
_cell.angle_gamma   90.00
#
_symmetry.space_group_name_H-M   'P 1'
#
loop_
_entity.id
_entity.type
_entity.pdbx_description
1 polymer ?
#
loop_
_entity_poly.entity_id
_entity_poly.type
_entity_poly.pdbx_seq_one_letter_code
_entity_poly.pdbx_strand_id
1 'polypeptide(L)'
;LFDPNIFGYTTDEKKSKMGYIDLKGHFIDMGVFKIAKRLFRDLPYIIDGSKKFKIGADGGLILDPDGETGLDWFYKNFNNIKFTKMEDNENNRLQTKKMKEAWMKLTREQFFMTKLMVLPQHYRDIDTTSGSIKIDTLNQMYMDLIKACSFKDKQKENTSMVTYFNDVKIQSLLSDIYEHISAVLQGTSKADGVLRDGAMGRSVDNGARIVIVAPEIKPNDTIGKTNFELDKISLPLHHIMNIAPVQTIGAVFKILNSFYENGLINQSREEFEMEFNEDVIKEKIKNYYHAYAERFEKVKYNKDQTIKLYFDFTDSDTEELTSELRDITWLDVFYLAVNLFKENIRSMAARYPITDKDSMIFCKINILVFNKDNGNMKIKLTEEDTDYIYDFDNYPNVHKYENNPVSYIFEETAKFSNLYLEGMGGDYDGDKVSIKSVYSKEAVAEIDNYNNEKPISLLKLNGNNSRNIGKEGFQALYNLTIIKKVVKATKESDNDVEEFLKLEDFKLKVVLNLLNKYDCDTIYKDTTIGRVVFNKVIFGHIKTHVFINDTITKGKMEDIINSYAAKLIENTLSMADYKFLLNKYHDLAFGITELVSASVSYNMLIKSDDVFNDKKTEIMDKYKDAIEAGDVQALYKYENEMVEFSKEYYKGDPMYDLYASGASPKWGVDFKSLKISLGAAPIPGTSDVAIITSNLKDGINNKDILP
;
A
#
# COMPACT_ATOMS: atom_id res chain seq x y z
N LEU A 1 -22.14 35.22 -7.98
CA LEU A 1 -22.23 33.74 -8.06
C LEU A 1 -23.59 33.26 -8.53
N PHE A 2 -24.61 34.03 -8.26
CA PHE A 2 -26.00 33.74 -8.63
C PHE A 2 -26.62 34.99 -9.30
N ASP A 3 -25.83 35.75 -10.02
CA ASP A 3 -26.29 36.99 -10.66
C ASP A 3 -27.46 36.71 -11.59
N PRO A 4 -28.64 37.34 -11.37
CA PRO A 4 -29.81 37.14 -12.21
C PRO A 4 -29.61 37.58 -13.67
N ASN A 5 -28.67 38.46 -13.92
CA ASN A 5 -28.34 38.90 -15.29
C ASN A 5 -27.55 37.85 -16.06
N ILE A 6 -26.72 37.02 -15.34
CA ILE A 6 -25.96 35.92 -15.93
C ILE A 6 -26.77 34.64 -15.95
N PHE A 7 -27.42 34.30 -14.84
CA PHE A 7 -28.11 33.03 -14.63
C PHE A 7 -29.64 33.15 -14.73
N GLY A 8 -30.17 34.37 -14.66
CA GLY A 8 -31.61 34.67 -14.59
C GLY A 8 -32.27 34.08 -13.34
N TYR A 9 -33.61 34.09 -13.30
CA TYR A 9 -34.34 33.45 -12.19
C TYR A 9 -34.08 31.94 -12.16
N THR A 10 -33.94 31.39 -10.94
CA THR A 10 -33.58 30.03 -10.67
C THR A 10 -34.54 28.99 -11.24
N THR A 11 -34.24 28.52 -12.44
CA THR A 11 -34.79 27.30 -12.99
C THR A 11 -33.71 26.19 -12.91
N ASP A 12 -34.08 24.92 -12.93
CA ASP A 12 -33.10 23.81 -12.88
C ASP A 12 -32.12 23.85 -14.06
N GLU A 13 -32.58 24.33 -15.23
CA GLU A 13 -31.71 24.58 -16.37
C GLU A 13 -30.62 25.61 -16.08
N LYS A 14 -30.92 26.63 -15.29
CA LYS A 14 -29.98 27.71 -14.95
C LYS A 14 -28.99 27.28 -13.86
N LYS A 15 -29.42 26.41 -12.95
CA LYS A 15 -28.54 25.82 -11.93
C LYS A 15 -27.41 24.98 -12.53
N SER A 16 -27.59 24.48 -13.75
CA SER A 16 -26.57 23.69 -14.46
C SER A 16 -25.54 24.53 -15.23
N LYS A 17 -25.73 25.84 -15.38
CA LYS A 17 -24.84 26.73 -16.15
C LYS A 17 -23.58 27.10 -15.36
N MET A 18 -22.46 27.18 -16.07
CA MET A 18 -21.19 27.68 -15.54
C MET A 18 -21.06 29.17 -15.73
N GLY A 19 -20.55 29.87 -14.71
CA GLY A 19 -20.13 31.26 -14.80
C GLY A 19 -18.61 31.40 -14.68
N TYR A 20 -18.13 32.64 -14.56
CA TYR A 20 -16.72 32.87 -14.27
C TYR A 20 -16.53 34.09 -13.36
N ILE A 21 -15.40 34.08 -12.64
CA ILE A 21 -14.90 35.22 -11.85
C ILE A 21 -13.75 35.85 -12.64
N ASP A 22 -13.85 37.14 -12.90
CA ASP A 22 -12.78 37.94 -13.51
C ASP A 22 -11.76 38.31 -12.41
N LEU A 23 -10.52 37.83 -12.56
CA LEU A 23 -9.46 38.01 -11.57
C LEU A 23 -8.82 39.38 -11.54
N LYS A 24 -9.14 40.22 -12.51
CA LYS A 24 -8.60 41.60 -12.64
C LYS A 24 -7.07 41.66 -12.74
N GLY A 25 -6.46 40.63 -13.31
CA GLY A 25 -5.02 40.51 -13.49
C GLY A 25 -4.63 39.13 -14.00
N HIS A 26 -3.32 38.91 -14.14
CA HIS A 26 -2.75 37.65 -14.56
C HIS A 26 -2.26 36.89 -13.34
N PHE A 27 -2.89 35.75 -13.04
CA PHE A 27 -2.52 34.88 -11.95
C PHE A 27 -2.04 33.54 -12.51
N ILE A 28 -1.20 32.84 -11.78
CA ILE A 28 -0.68 31.55 -12.22
C ILE A 28 -1.81 30.53 -12.16
N ASP A 29 -1.96 29.73 -13.22
CA ASP A 29 -2.94 28.66 -13.29
C ASP A 29 -2.80 27.72 -12.10
N MET A 30 -3.92 27.30 -11.53
CA MET A 30 -3.97 26.53 -10.29
C MET A 30 -3.25 25.19 -10.40
N GLY A 31 -3.39 24.50 -11.53
CA GLY A 31 -2.72 23.20 -11.79
C GLY A 31 -1.22 23.37 -11.98
N VAL A 32 -0.81 24.50 -12.59
CA VAL A 32 0.59 24.83 -12.85
C VAL A 32 1.30 25.34 -11.59
N PHE A 33 0.63 26.09 -10.74
CA PHE A 33 1.22 26.75 -9.57
C PHE A 33 1.92 25.79 -8.60
N LYS A 34 1.31 24.63 -8.34
CA LYS A 34 1.88 23.62 -7.45
C LYS A 34 3.21 23.05 -7.98
N ILE A 35 3.31 22.90 -9.30
CA ILE A 35 4.53 22.48 -9.99
C ILE A 35 5.53 23.64 -10.04
N ALA A 36 5.06 24.84 -10.34
CA ALA A 36 5.85 26.05 -10.42
C ALA A 36 6.61 26.34 -9.12
N LYS A 37 5.95 26.27 -7.98
CA LYS A 37 6.59 26.43 -6.65
C LYS A 37 7.74 25.45 -6.39
N ARG A 38 7.70 24.24 -6.96
CA ARG A 38 8.76 23.25 -6.82
C ARG A 38 9.93 23.47 -7.75
N LEU A 39 9.64 23.93 -8.97
CA LEU A 39 10.65 24.06 -10.03
C LEU A 39 11.32 25.42 -10.05
N PHE A 40 10.68 26.45 -9.50
CA PHE A 40 11.14 27.83 -9.56
C PHE A 40 11.17 28.44 -8.14
N ARG A 41 12.36 28.42 -7.52
CA ARG A 41 12.57 28.82 -6.11
C ARG A 41 12.26 30.30 -5.84
N ASP A 42 12.43 31.17 -6.84
CA ASP A 42 12.23 32.60 -6.68
C ASP A 42 10.77 33.04 -6.83
N LEU A 43 9.90 32.14 -7.30
CA LEU A 43 8.50 32.43 -7.56
C LEU A 43 7.73 33.00 -6.36
N PRO A 44 7.84 32.46 -5.13
CA PRO A 44 7.18 33.03 -3.96
C PRO A 44 7.58 34.49 -3.71
N TYR A 45 8.86 34.80 -3.84
CA TYR A 45 9.41 36.14 -3.62
C TYR A 45 8.97 37.16 -4.70
N ILE A 46 8.70 36.67 -5.90
CA ILE A 46 8.15 37.51 -6.96
C ILE A 46 6.69 37.83 -6.67
N ILE A 47 5.91 36.87 -6.22
CA ILE A 47 4.47 37.03 -5.95
C ILE A 47 4.24 37.97 -4.76
N ASP A 48 5.01 37.76 -3.66
CA ASP A 48 4.86 38.55 -2.42
C ASP A 48 5.61 39.90 -2.44
N GLY A 49 6.39 40.15 -3.50
CA GLY A 49 7.15 41.39 -3.66
C GLY A 49 8.31 41.54 -2.66
N SER A 50 8.66 40.50 -1.89
CA SER A 50 9.70 40.59 -0.86
C SER A 50 11.12 40.72 -1.42
N LYS A 51 11.32 40.30 -2.68
CA LYS A 51 12.58 40.46 -3.40
C LYS A 51 12.34 41.03 -4.79
N LYS A 52 13.26 41.88 -5.22
CA LYS A 52 13.25 42.47 -6.56
C LYS A 52 14.33 41.84 -7.41
N PHE A 53 14.08 41.75 -8.71
CA PHE A 53 14.94 41.04 -9.64
C PHE A 53 15.21 41.86 -10.91
N LYS A 54 16.40 41.70 -11.48
CA LYS A 54 16.74 42.06 -12.86
C LYS A 54 17.00 40.80 -13.68
N ILE A 55 16.69 40.85 -14.96
CA ILE A 55 16.94 39.74 -15.89
C ILE A 55 18.36 39.92 -16.44
N GLY A 56 19.21 38.92 -16.16
CA GLY A 56 20.56 38.87 -16.69
C GLY A 56 20.60 38.64 -18.22
N ALA A 57 21.74 38.85 -18.83
CA ALA A 57 21.94 38.64 -20.27
C ALA A 57 21.71 37.16 -20.69
N ASP A 58 21.85 36.22 -19.78
CA ASP A 58 21.57 34.81 -19.96
C ASP A 58 20.10 34.40 -19.70
N GLY A 59 19.27 35.38 -19.30
CA GLY A 59 17.87 35.18 -18.91
C GLY A 59 17.67 34.71 -17.45
N GLY A 60 18.75 34.54 -16.66
CA GLY A 60 18.68 34.24 -15.25
C GLY A 60 18.20 35.44 -14.42
N LEU A 61 17.57 35.17 -13.27
CA LEU A 61 17.16 36.22 -12.33
C LEU A 61 18.33 36.58 -11.41
N ILE A 62 18.61 37.87 -11.33
CA ILE A 62 19.65 38.48 -10.46
C ILE A 62 18.92 39.30 -9.41
N LEU A 63 19.18 39.02 -8.14
CA LEU A 63 18.64 39.80 -7.02
C LEU A 63 19.24 41.20 -7.06
N ASP A 64 18.39 42.23 -7.18
CA ASP A 64 18.80 43.65 -7.28
C ASP A 64 17.78 44.54 -6.55
N PRO A 65 18.19 45.35 -5.57
CA PRO A 65 17.27 46.25 -4.85
C PRO A 65 16.55 47.23 -5.75
N ASP A 66 17.17 47.63 -6.89
CA ASP A 66 16.62 48.53 -7.90
C ASP A 66 15.86 47.78 -9.00
N GLY A 67 15.68 46.46 -8.84
CA GLY A 67 14.93 45.63 -9.79
C GLY A 67 13.42 45.75 -9.64
N GLU A 68 12.70 44.97 -10.44
CA GLU A 68 11.25 44.90 -10.43
C GLU A 68 10.76 43.57 -9.86
N THR A 69 9.46 43.47 -9.51
CA THR A 69 8.84 42.30 -8.95
C THR A 69 7.32 42.29 -9.14
N GLY A 70 6.63 41.25 -8.72
CA GLY A 70 5.17 41.15 -8.84
C GLY A 70 4.69 40.34 -10.04
N LEU A 71 3.44 39.86 -9.96
CA LEU A 71 2.85 39.00 -11.00
C LEU A 71 2.75 39.67 -12.36
N ASP A 72 2.45 40.95 -12.40
CA ASP A 72 2.34 41.72 -13.69
C ASP A 72 3.72 41.86 -14.35
N TRP A 73 4.77 42.12 -13.59
CA TRP A 73 6.14 42.10 -14.08
C TRP A 73 6.54 40.72 -14.58
N PHE A 74 6.23 39.67 -13.82
CA PHE A 74 6.52 38.30 -14.17
C PHE A 74 5.80 37.88 -15.47
N TYR A 75 4.52 38.22 -15.61
CA TYR A 75 3.75 37.99 -16.83
C TYR A 75 4.39 38.65 -18.07
N LYS A 76 4.77 39.94 -17.93
CA LYS A 76 5.38 40.71 -19.05
C LYS A 76 6.72 40.10 -19.49
N ASN A 77 7.49 39.60 -18.53
CA ASN A 77 8.85 39.11 -18.78
C ASN A 77 8.95 37.57 -18.86
N PHE A 78 7.85 36.87 -18.84
CA PHE A 78 7.81 35.40 -18.78
C PHE A 78 8.69 34.73 -19.84
N ASN A 79 8.64 35.20 -21.08
CA ASN A 79 9.39 34.60 -22.18
C ASN A 79 10.91 34.93 -22.14
N ASN A 80 11.30 35.91 -21.35
CA ASN A 80 12.69 36.35 -21.21
C ASN A 80 13.41 35.72 -20.03
N ILE A 81 12.65 35.05 -19.14
CA ILE A 81 13.16 34.43 -17.91
C ILE A 81 13.53 32.99 -18.19
N LYS A 82 14.77 32.62 -17.91
CA LYS A 82 15.18 31.23 -17.81
C LYS A 82 15.00 30.77 -16.38
N PHE A 83 14.09 29.82 -16.19
CA PHE A 83 13.81 29.22 -14.89
C PHE A 83 15.04 28.47 -14.39
N THR A 84 15.44 28.74 -13.15
CA THR A 84 16.59 28.13 -12.49
C THR A 84 16.45 26.61 -12.49
N LYS A 85 17.49 25.89 -12.93
CA LYS A 85 17.52 24.44 -12.85
C LYS A 85 17.46 24.02 -11.40
N MET A 86 16.48 23.21 -11.02
CA MET A 86 16.62 22.39 -9.82
C MET A 86 17.80 21.45 -10.05
N GLU A 87 18.68 21.35 -9.07
CA GLU A 87 19.70 20.30 -9.05
C GLU A 87 19.02 18.94 -9.13
N ASP A 88 19.52 18.07 -10.00
CA ASP A 88 19.01 16.73 -10.16
C ASP A 88 19.35 15.94 -8.91
N ASN A 89 18.39 15.78 -8.02
CA ASN A 89 18.52 14.91 -6.87
C ASN A 89 18.32 13.47 -7.39
N GLU A 90 19.23 12.56 -7.06
CA GLU A 90 19.26 11.19 -7.61
C GLU A 90 17.95 10.43 -7.38
N ASN A 91 17.23 10.72 -6.30
CA ASN A 91 15.99 10.04 -5.92
C ASN A 91 14.71 10.51 -6.67
N ASN A 92 14.77 11.57 -7.50
CA ASN A 92 13.59 12.16 -8.16
C ASN A 92 13.72 12.26 -9.70
N ARG A 93 14.66 11.54 -10.30
CA ARG A 93 15.11 11.76 -11.69
C ARG A 93 14.00 11.71 -12.75
N LEU A 94 13.14 10.69 -12.73
CA LEU A 94 12.20 10.47 -13.84
C LEU A 94 11.01 11.42 -13.81
N GLN A 95 10.39 11.59 -12.64
CA GLN A 95 9.24 12.48 -12.47
C GLN A 95 9.65 13.94 -12.64
N THR A 96 10.77 14.34 -12.04
CA THR A 96 11.33 15.69 -12.17
C THR A 96 11.71 16.00 -13.60
N LYS A 97 12.31 15.05 -14.34
CA LYS A 97 12.64 15.22 -15.76
C LYS A 97 11.41 15.41 -16.61
N LYS A 98 10.38 14.59 -16.47
CA LYS A 98 9.10 14.72 -17.19
C LYS A 98 8.37 16.02 -16.83
N MET A 99 8.38 16.41 -15.56
CA MET A 99 7.81 17.71 -15.14
C MET A 99 8.56 18.89 -15.74
N LYS A 100 9.90 18.85 -15.75
CA LYS A 100 10.73 19.87 -16.41
C LYS A 100 10.44 19.95 -17.91
N GLU A 101 10.34 18.82 -18.60
CA GLU A 101 10.02 18.74 -20.02
C GLU A 101 8.63 19.30 -20.33
N ALA A 102 7.64 18.99 -19.49
CA ALA A 102 6.29 19.55 -19.61
C ALA A 102 6.28 21.06 -19.33
N TRP A 103 6.99 21.50 -18.29
CA TRP A 103 7.15 22.90 -17.94
C TRP A 103 7.78 23.74 -19.06
N MET A 104 8.83 23.24 -19.69
CA MET A 104 9.55 23.94 -20.78
C MET A 104 8.70 24.12 -22.05
N LYS A 105 7.59 23.38 -22.15
CA LYS A 105 6.64 23.46 -23.28
C LYS A 105 5.44 24.39 -23.00
N LEU A 106 5.28 24.89 -21.78
CA LEU A 106 4.15 25.77 -21.44
C LEU A 106 4.35 27.14 -22.08
N THR A 107 3.34 27.61 -22.78
CA THR A 107 3.28 28.99 -23.23
C THR A 107 2.86 29.90 -22.09
N ARG A 108 3.11 31.20 -22.24
CA ARG A 108 2.66 32.22 -21.27
C ARG A 108 1.16 32.15 -21.01
N GLU A 109 0.37 31.94 -22.08
CA GLU A 109 -1.09 31.85 -22.03
C GLU A 109 -1.57 30.60 -21.29
N GLN A 110 -0.79 29.51 -21.31
CA GLN A 110 -1.07 28.31 -20.56
C GLN A 110 -0.61 28.39 -19.10
N PHE A 111 0.36 29.26 -18.82
CA PHE A 111 0.89 29.46 -17.49
C PHE A 111 0.04 30.38 -16.63
N PHE A 112 -0.61 31.39 -17.26
CA PHE A 112 -1.40 32.36 -16.55
C PHE A 112 -2.88 32.26 -16.90
N MET A 113 -3.70 32.59 -15.92
CA MET A 113 -5.15 32.67 -16.05
C MET A 113 -5.63 34.08 -15.66
N THR A 114 -6.68 34.55 -16.31
CA THR A 114 -7.35 35.84 -16.02
C THR A 114 -8.78 35.65 -15.50
N LYS A 115 -9.33 34.47 -15.66
CA LYS A 115 -10.70 34.11 -15.28
C LYS A 115 -10.72 32.75 -14.61
N LEU A 116 -11.48 32.63 -13.54
CA LEU A 116 -11.76 31.35 -12.89
C LEU A 116 -13.18 30.89 -13.23
N MET A 117 -13.34 29.68 -13.71
CA MET A 117 -14.65 29.09 -13.92
C MET A 117 -15.33 28.80 -12.57
N VAL A 118 -16.60 29.12 -12.48
CA VAL A 118 -17.47 28.86 -11.32
C VAL A 118 -18.31 27.63 -11.61
N LEU A 119 -18.18 26.59 -10.78
CA LEU A 119 -18.99 25.39 -10.92
C LEU A 119 -20.47 25.67 -10.87
N PRO A 120 -21.32 24.92 -11.58
CA PRO A 120 -22.76 25.03 -11.51
C PRO A 120 -23.29 24.97 -10.08
N GLN A 121 -24.42 25.56 -9.83
CA GLN A 121 -25.03 25.62 -8.49
C GLN A 121 -25.31 24.22 -7.92
N HIS A 122 -25.68 23.26 -8.74
CA HIS A 122 -25.91 21.87 -8.30
C HIS A 122 -24.75 21.24 -7.52
N TYR A 123 -23.51 21.69 -7.74
CA TYR A 123 -22.32 21.17 -7.05
C TYR A 123 -21.93 21.96 -5.80
N ARG A 124 -22.72 22.99 -5.43
CA ARG A 124 -22.44 23.89 -4.31
C ARG A 124 -23.74 24.49 -3.76
N ASP A 125 -24.75 23.67 -3.58
CA ASP A 125 -26.07 24.10 -3.17
C ASP A 125 -26.09 24.58 -1.70
N ILE A 126 -27.13 25.26 -1.33
CA ILE A 126 -27.36 25.74 0.04
C ILE A 126 -28.20 24.70 0.76
N ASP A 127 -27.69 24.16 1.85
CA ASP A 127 -28.42 23.22 2.69
C ASP A 127 -29.27 23.96 3.72
N THR A 128 -30.57 23.72 3.65
CA THR A 128 -31.58 24.27 4.56
C THR A 128 -32.26 23.22 5.41
N THR A 129 -31.86 21.95 5.31
CA THR A 129 -32.56 20.81 5.90
C THR A 129 -32.48 20.77 7.44
N SER A 130 -31.44 21.38 8.03
CA SER A 130 -31.22 21.39 9.49
C SER A 130 -31.85 22.57 10.24
N GLY A 131 -32.73 23.36 9.58
CA GLY A 131 -33.31 24.58 10.20
C GLY A 131 -32.35 25.77 10.28
N SER A 132 -31.07 25.57 9.88
CA SER A 132 -30.09 26.63 9.70
C SER A 132 -29.61 26.63 8.26
N ILE A 133 -29.33 27.81 7.71
CA ILE A 133 -28.79 27.94 6.35
C ILE A 133 -27.28 27.60 6.42
N LYS A 134 -26.88 26.46 5.84
CA LYS A 134 -25.47 26.11 5.63
C LYS A 134 -25.08 26.45 4.21
N ILE A 135 -24.09 27.29 4.09
CA ILE A 135 -23.50 27.68 2.81
C ILE A 135 -22.33 26.74 2.52
N ASP A 136 -22.33 26.14 1.34
CA ASP A 136 -21.21 25.31 0.89
C ASP A 136 -19.87 26.07 0.97
N THR A 137 -18.82 25.39 1.43
CA THR A 137 -17.49 25.96 1.61
C THR A 137 -16.94 26.59 0.30
N LEU A 138 -17.24 25.99 -0.84
CA LEU A 138 -16.83 26.49 -2.14
C LEU A 138 -17.48 27.85 -2.45
N ASN A 139 -18.75 28.08 -2.05
CA ASN A 139 -19.41 29.35 -2.19
C ASN A 139 -18.70 30.44 -1.36
N GLN A 140 -18.28 30.11 -0.14
CA GLN A 140 -17.52 31.04 0.70
C GLN A 140 -16.18 31.40 0.04
N MET A 141 -15.45 30.42 -0.48
CA MET A 141 -14.17 30.65 -1.20
C MET A 141 -14.35 31.54 -2.44
N TYR A 142 -15.41 31.32 -3.22
CA TYR A 142 -15.72 32.18 -4.37
C TYR A 142 -16.09 33.62 -3.95
N MET A 143 -16.85 33.80 -2.88
CA MET A 143 -17.16 35.13 -2.34
C MET A 143 -15.90 35.88 -1.90
N ASP A 144 -14.99 35.19 -1.20
CA ASP A 144 -13.76 35.81 -0.73
C ASP A 144 -12.82 36.15 -1.90
N LEU A 145 -12.78 35.32 -2.93
CA LEU A 145 -12.07 35.63 -4.18
C LEU A 145 -12.64 36.85 -4.88
N ILE A 146 -13.97 36.95 -5.01
CA ILE A 146 -14.64 38.11 -5.61
C ILE A 146 -14.31 39.41 -4.84
N LYS A 147 -14.34 39.36 -3.50
CA LYS A 147 -13.94 40.50 -2.65
C LYS A 147 -12.50 40.93 -2.90
N ALA A 148 -11.56 39.96 -2.95
CA ALA A 148 -10.15 40.24 -3.21
C ALA A 148 -9.92 40.82 -4.62
N CYS A 149 -10.60 40.28 -5.63
CA CYS A 149 -10.54 40.82 -7.02
C CYS A 149 -11.16 42.22 -7.12
N SER A 150 -12.27 42.49 -6.42
CA SER A 150 -12.91 43.82 -6.39
C SER A 150 -12.02 44.85 -5.70
N PHE A 151 -11.26 44.42 -4.67
CA PHE A 151 -10.28 45.29 -4.04
C PHE A 151 -9.12 45.62 -5.00
N LYS A 152 -8.61 44.66 -5.74
CA LYS A 152 -7.57 44.88 -6.77
C LYS A 152 -8.03 45.86 -7.85
N ASP A 153 -9.28 45.76 -8.30
CA ASP A 153 -9.83 46.65 -9.35
C ASP A 153 -9.89 48.11 -8.90
N LYS A 154 -10.13 48.37 -7.61
CA LYS A 154 -10.15 49.74 -7.03
C LYS A 154 -8.76 50.32 -6.83
N GLN A 155 -7.72 49.54 -6.83
CA GLN A 155 -6.32 49.98 -6.55
C GLN A 155 -5.44 50.09 -7.79
N LYS A 156 -6.00 50.16 -8.99
CA LYS A 156 -5.27 50.17 -10.28
C LYS A 156 -4.12 51.18 -10.42
N GLU A 157 -4.01 52.17 -9.57
CA GLU A 157 -3.03 53.27 -9.70
C GLU A 157 -1.87 53.26 -8.69
N ASN A 158 -1.86 52.35 -7.69
CA ASN A 158 -0.83 52.33 -6.64
C ASN A 158 -0.14 50.96 -6.52
N THR A 159 1.09 50.87 -7.04
CA THR A 159 2.00 49.76 -6.76
C THR A 159 2.51 49.89 -5.31
N SER A 160 1.70 49.46 -4.35
CA SER A 160 2.04 49.47 -2.94
C SER A 160 2.22 48.05 -2.42
N MET A 161 2.87 47.89 -1.27
CA MET A 161 3.01 46.64 -0.60
C MET A 161 1.66 45.91 -0.36
N VAL A 162 0.59 46.69 -0.24
CA VAL A 162 -0.80 46.22 -0.12
C VAL A 162 -1.27 45.46 -1.37
N THR A 163 -0.81 45.88 -2.56
CA THR A 163 -1.12 45.19 -3.83
C THR A 163 -0.52 43.78 -3.87
N TYR A 164 0.74 43.64 -3.44
CA TYR A 164 1.39 42.33 -3.38
C TYR A 164 0.71 41.38 -2.37
N PHE A 165 0.34 41.89 -1.20
CA PHE A 165 -0.43 41.09 -0.22
C PHE A 165 -1.76 40.63 -0.78
N ASN A 166 -2.45 41.48 -1.54
CA ASN A 166 -3.71 41.08 -2.16
C ASN A 166 -3.49 40.06 -3.30
N ASP A 167 -2.40 40.18 -4.06
CA ASP A 167 -2.03 39.18 -5.08
C ASP A 167 -1.69 37.82 -4.49
N VAL A 168 -0.93 37.81 -3.39
CA VAL A 168 -0.68 36.58 -2.61
C VAL A 168 -2.00 35.95 -2.14
N LYS A 169 -2.92 36.78 -1.62
CA LYS A 169 -4.25 36.31 -1.16
C LYS A 169 -5.07 35.71 -2.29
N ILE A 170 -5.12 36.34 -3.44
CA ILE A 170 -5.84 35.85 -4.62
C ILE A 170 -5.21 34.54 -5.10
N GLN A 171 -3.88 34.44 -5.19
CA GLN A 171 -3.19 33.23 -5.61
C GLN A 171 -3.39 32.08 -4.62
N SER A 172 -3.43 32.36 -3.30
CA SER A 172 -3.75 31.36 -2.27
C SER A 172 -5.17 30.86 -2.41
N LEU A 173 -6.16 31.77 -2.52
CA LEU A 173 -7.56 31.39 -2.72
C LEU A 173 -7.78 30.55 -3.97
N LEU A 174 -7.07 30.84 -5.07
CA LEU A 174 -7.10 30.01 -6.26
C LEU A 174 -6.58 28.60 -5.99
N SER A 175 -5.51 28.47 -5.21
CA SER A 175 -4.95 27.18 -4.82
C SER A 175 -5.91 26.40 -3.90
N ASP A 176 -6.51 27.08 -2.93
CA ASP A 176 -7.46 26.47 -1.98
C ASP A 176 -8.72 25.98 -2.70
N ILE A 177 -9.24 26.77 -3.66
CA ILE A 177 -10.38 26.36 -4.51
C ILE A 177 -10.01 25.13 -5.34
N TYR A 178 -8.83 25.10 -5.94
CA TYR A 178 -8.37 23.95 -6.72
C TYR A 178 -8.22 22.71 -5.87
N GLU A 179 -7.64 22.82 -4.67
CA GLU A 179 -7.50 21.69 -3.74
C GLU A 179 -8.87 21.22 -3.26
N HIS A 180 -9.79 22.12 -2.94
CA HIS A 180 -11.14 21.77 -2.55
C HIS A 180 -11.91 21.03 -3.66
N ILE A 181 -11.90 21.57 -4.89
CA ILE A 181 -12.53 20.91 -6.04
C ILE A 181 -11.90 19.55 -6.32
N SER A 182 -10.57 19.47 -6.25
CA SER A 182 -9.84 18.20 -6.41
C SER A 182 -10.22 17.20 -5.33
N ALA A 183 -10.39 17.65 -4.08
CA ALA A 183 -10.82 16.81 -2.96
C ALA A 183 -12.27 16.32 -3.15
N VAL A 184 -13.18 17.18 -3.61
CA VAL A 184 -14.57 16.78 -3.91
C VAL A 184 -14.64 15.77 -5.06
N LEU A 185 -13.85 15.99 -6.13
CA LEU A 185 -13.84 15.10 -7.29
C LEU A 185 -13.12 13.79 -7.03
N GLN A 186 -11.92 13.85 -6.47
CA GLN A 186 -11.03 12.70 -6.29
C GLN A 186 -11.11 12.09 -4.89
N GLY A 187 -11.66 12.83 -3.91
CA GLY A 187 -11.64 12.51 -2.50
C GLY A 187 -10.32 12.87 -1.82
N THR A 188 -10.39 13.06 -0.52
CA THR A 188 -9.25 13.27 0.37
C THR A 188 -8.70 11.97 0.91
N SER A 189 -9.56 10.97 1.00
CA SER A 189 -9.24 9.59 1.35
C SER A 189 -9.49 8.66 0.16
N LYS A 190 -9.10 7.39 0.32
CA LYS A 190 -9.31 6.38 -0.73
C LYS A 190 -10.78 6.03 -0.99
N ALA A 191 -11.67 6.36 -0.07
CA ALA A 191 -13.10 6.02 -0.12
C ALA A 191 -14.01 7.19 -0.52
N ASP A 192 -13.45 8.39 -0.77
CA ASP A 192 -14.23 9.60 -1.02
C ASP A 192 -14.13 10.06 -2.46
N GLY A 193 -15.04 10.95 -2.84
CA GLY A 193 -14.99 11.71 -4.07
C GLY A 193 -15.96 11.19 -5.12
N VAL A 194 -16.54 12.12 -5.85
CA VAL A 194 -17.58 11.86 -6.86
C VAL A 194 -17.11 10.87 -7.93
N LEU A 195 -15.86 10.97 -8.35
CA LEU A 195 -15.32 10.07 -9.39
C LEU A 195 -15.08 8.67 -8.85
N ARG A 196 -14.54 8.54 -7.64
CA ARG A 196 -14.18 7.24 -7.07
C ARG A 196 -15.39 6.47 -6.57
N ASP A 197 -16.22 7.11 -5.77
CA ASP A 197 -17.39 6.48 -5.15
C ASP A 197 -18.58 6.40 -6.14
N GLY A 198 -18.91 7.49 -6.82
CA GLY A 198 -20.10 7.57 -7.66
C GLY A 198 -19.93 7.04 -9.09
N ALA A 199 -18.75 7.24 -9.73
CA ALA A 199 -18.57 6.91 -11.13
C ALA A 199 -17.83 5.59 -11.39
N MET A 200 -16.85 5.26 -10.55
CA MET A 200 -16.00 4.06 -10.73
C MET A 200 -16.57 2.81 -10.07
N GLY A 201 -17.45 2.94 -9.07
CA GLY A 201 -18.10 1.80 -8.41
C GLY A 201 -19.18 1.19 -9.29
N ARG A 202 -18.89 0.07 -9.96
CA ARG A 202 -19.83 -0.67 -10.80
C ARG A 202 -19.86 -2.14 -10.39
N SER A 203 -21.07 -2.74 -10.46
CA SER A 203 -21.22 -4.19 -10.35
C SER A 203 -20.66 -4.86 -11.60
N VAL A 204 -19.93 -5.95 -11.42
CA VAL A 204 -19.34 -6.74 -12.49
C VAL A 204 -19.81 -8.19 -12.34
N ASP A 205 -20.37 -8.76 -13.41
CA ASP A 205 -20.79 -10.16 -13.44
C ASP A 205 -19.58 -11.11 -13.35
N ASN A 206 -19.81 -12.31 -12.82
CA ASN A 206 -18.77 -13.32 -12.62
C ASN A 206 -17.57 -12.79 -11.84
N GLY A 207 -17.84 -12.01 -10.82
CA GLY A 207 -16.86 -11.50 -9.86
C GLY A 207 -17.06 -12.11 -8.48
N ALA A 208 -16.03 -12.05 -7.68
CA ALA A 208 -16.08 -12.39 -6.26
C ALA A 208 -15.64 -11.20 -5.43
N ARG A 209 -16.21 -11.05 -4.24
CA ARG A 209 -15.78 -10.09 -3.24
C ARG A 209 -15.47 -10.82 -1.95
N ILE A 210 -14.22 -10.75 -1.52
CA ILE A 210 -13.68 -11.61 -0.47
C ILE A 210 -12.84 -10.81 0.50
N VAL A 211 -12.91 -11.17 1.78
CA VAL A 211 -12.06 -10.60 2.84
C VAL A 211 -10.62 -11.03 2.62
N ILE A 212 -9.67 -10.12 2.86
CA ILE A 212 -8.24 -10.40 2.81
C ILE A 212 -7.72 -10.71 4.21
N VAL A 213 -6.77 -11.65 4.26
CA VAL A 213 -6.06 -12.04 5.48
C VAL A 213 -4.57 -12.13 5.18
N ALA A 214 -3.75 -11.89 6.20
CA ALA A 214 -2.31 -11.97 6.07
C ALA A 214 -1.84 -13.35 5.58
N PRO A 215 -0.89 -13.43 4.66
CA PRO A 215 -0.28 -14.70 4.27
C PRO A 215 0.52 -15.26 5.43
N GLU A 216 0.46 -16.58 5.61
CA GLU A 216 1.25 -17.30 6.59
C GLU A 216 2.46 -17.91 5.90
N ILE A 217 3.66 -17.56 6.36
CA ILE A 217 4.91 -18.15 5.88
C ILE A 217 5.33 -19.23 6.86
N LYS A 218 5.33 -20.47 6.40
CA LYS A 218 5.59 -21.64 7.25
C LYS A 218 7.10 -21.96 7.32
N PRO A 219 7.57 -22.58 8.42
CA PRO A 219 8.98 -22.99 8.54
C PRO A 219 9.49 -23.88 7.40
N ASN A 220 8.62 -24.70 6.82
CA ASN A 220 8.95 -25.60 5.71
C ASN A 220 8.92 -24.93 4.33
N ASP A 221 8.42 -23.69 4.24
CA ASP A 221 8.40 -22.94 2.97
C ASP A 221 9.83 -22.55 2.56
N THR A 222 10.11 -22.66 1.28
CA THR A 222 11.37 -22.15 0.69
C THR A 222 11.29 -20.66 0.52
N ILE A 223 12.20 -19.92 1.15
CA ILE A 223 12.21 -18.45 1.10
C ILE A 223 12.34 -17.96 -0.35
N GLY A 224 11.46 -17.07 -0.75
CA GLY A 224 11.37 -16.51 -2.10
C GLY A 224 10.55 -17.34 -3.09
N LYS A 225 10.11 -18.55 -2.70
CA LYS A 225 9.33 -19.48 -3.53
C LYS A 225 8.08 -19.97 -2.80
N THR A 226 7.39 -19.09 -2.11
CA THR A 226 6.16 -19.40 -1.37
C THR A 226 4.92 -19.32 -2.28
N ASN A 227 3.76 -19.73 -1.75
CA ASN A 227 2.48 -19.51 -2.44
C ASN A 227 2.05 -18.03 -2.46
N PHE A 228 2.83 -17.15 -1.82
CA PHE A 228 2.57 -15.72 -1.70
C PHE A 228 3.62 -14.85 -2.41
N GLU A 229 4.28 -15.40 -3.41
CA GLU A 229 5.12 -14.62 -4.32
C GLU A 229 4.31 -13.49 -4.95
N LEU A 230 4.99 -12.43 -5.34
CA LEU A 230 4.42 -11.48 -6.29
C LEU A 230 3.90 -12.26 -7.51
N ASP A 231 2.78 -11.90 -8.06
CA ASP A 231 2.07 -12.57 -9.14
C ASP A 231 1.23 -13.80 -8.72
N LYS A 232 1.12 -14.13 -7.43
CA LYS A 232 0.26 -15.21 -6.95
C LYS A 232 -0.81 -14.68 -6.00
N ILE A 233 -2.02 -15.20 -6.12
CA ILE A 233 -3.12 -15.00 -5.19
C ILE A 233 -3.74 -16.35 -4.85
N SER A 234 -3.95 -16.61 -3.57
CA SER A 234 -4.60 -17.82 -3.10
C SER A 234 -6.07 -17.52 -2.78
N LEU A 235 -6.97 -18.26 -3.41
CA LEU A 235 -8.42 -18.08 -3.33
C LEU A 235 -9.12 -19.38 -2.94
N PRO A 236 -10.22 -19.33 -2.17
CA PRO A 236 -11.07 -20.48 -1.92
C PRO A 236 -11.63 -21.07 -3.22
N LEU A 237 -11.76 -22.37 -3.27
CA LEU A 237 -12.21 -23.10 -4.47
C LEU A 237 -13.53 -22.58 -5.03
N HIS A 238 -14.53 -22.32 -4.18
CA HIS A 238 -15.84 -21.83 -4.62
C HIS A 238 -15.77 -20.41 -5.25
N HIS A 239 -14.86 -19.56 -4.79
CA HIS A 239 -14.67 -18.24 -5.41
C HIS A 239 -14.03 -18.35 -6.78
N ILE A 240 -13.09 -19.31 -6.96
CA ILE A 240 -12.50 -19.58 -8.29
C ILE A 240 -13.56 -20.07 -9.26
N MET A 241 -14.41 -20.98 -8.83
CA MET A 241 -15.55 -21.46 -9.63
C MET A 241 -16.51 -20.34 -10.03
N ASN A 242 -16.79 -19.42 -9.11
CA ASN A 242 -17.69 -18.29 -9.36
C ASN A 242 -17.12 -17.24 -10.33
N ILE A 243 -15.81 -17.02 -10.33
CA ILE A 243 -15.18 -16.07 -11.26
C ILE A 243 -14.89 -16.67 -12.63
N ALA A 244 -14.90 -18.00 -12.75
CA ALA A 244 -14.65 -18.74 -13.99
C ALA A 244 -15.68 -19.86 -14.22
N PRO A 245 -17.01 -19.56 -14.25
CA PRO A 245 -18.05 -20.60 -14.26
C PRO A 245 -18.02 -21.43 -15.54
N VAL A 246 -17.78 -20.84 -16.70
CA VAL A 246 -17.73 -21.55 -17.99
C VAL A 246 -16.56 -22.54 -18.02
N GLN A 247 -15.39 -22.10 -17.58
CA GLN A 247 -14.19 -22.94 -17.49
C GLN A 247 -14.40 -24.10 -16.50
N THR A 248 -15.05 -23.82 -15.36
CA THR A 248 -15.37 -24.83 -14.35
C THR A 248 -16.29 -25.89 -14.91
N ILE A 249 -17.42 -25.51 -15.50
CA ILE A 249 -18.38 -26.45 -16.09
C ILE A 249 -17.71 -27.29 -17.17
N GLY A 250 -16.98 -26.67 -18.10
CA GLY A 250 -16.26 -27.39 -19.16
C GLY A 250 -15.21 -28.37 -18.64
N ALA A 251 -14.49 -28.00 -17.57
CA ALA A 251 -13.50 -28.88 -16.95
C ALA A 251 -14.16 -30.06 -16.22
N VAL A 252 -15.27 -29.81 -15.50
CA VAL A 252 -16.05 -30.90 -14.86
C VAL A 252 -16.55 -31.90 -15.90
N PHE A 253 -17.11 -31.45 -17.02
CA PHE A 253 -17.49 -32.32 -18.11
C PHE A 253 -16.31 -33.15 -18.62
N LYS A 254 -15.15 -32.52 -18.80
CA LYS A 254 -13.96 -33.22 -19.28
C LYS A 254 -13.53 -34.33 -18.31
N ILE A 255 -13.59 -34.10 -17.01
CA ILE A 255 -13.26 -35.09 -15.99
C ILE A 255 -14.27 -36.24 -15.99
N LEU A 256 -15.56 -35.92 -15.93
CA LEU A 256 -16.61 -36.94 -15.91
C LEU A 256 -16.61 -37.79 -17.19
N ASN A 257 -16.38 -37.17 -18.37
CA ASN A 257 -16.21 -37.91 -19.61
C ASN A 257 -14.96 -38.84 -19.57
N SER A 258 -13.85 -38.36 -18.98
CA SER A 258 -12.67 -39.21 -18.81
C SER A 258 -12.97 -40.42 -17.93
N PHE A 259 -13.73 -40.26 -16.85
CA PHE A 259 -14.17 -41.41 -16.03
C PHE A 259 -15.09 -42.37 -16.78
N TYR A 260 -15.98 -41.86 -17.62
CA TYR A 260 -16.82 -42.67 -18.48
C TYR A 260 -15.99 -43.44 -19.50
N GLU A 261 -15.07 -42.81 -20.21
CA GLU A 261 -14.22 -43.41 -21.24
C GLU A 261 -13.27 -44.49 -20.65
N ASN A 262 -12.81 -44.32 -19.41
CA ASN A 262 -11.98 -45.28 -18.69
C ASN A 262 -12.79 -46.37 -17.98
N GLY A 263 -14.11 -46.46 -18.20
CA GLY A 263 -14.97 -47.54 -17.71
C GLY A 263 -15.28 -47.46 -16.19
N LEU A 264 -14.98 -46.34 -15.53
CA LEU A 264 -15.33 -46.11 -14.13
C LEU A 264 -16.82 -45.80 -13.94
N ILE A 265 -17.49 -45.37 -14.98
CA ILE A 265 -18.94 -45.15 -15.07
C ILE A 265 -19.51 -46.16 -16.03
N ASN A 266 -20.25 -47.14 -15.54
CA ASN A 266 -20.82 -48.21 -16.34
C ASN A 266 -22.31 -47.99 -16.56
N GLN A 267 -22.62 -47.19 -17.58
CA GLN A 267 -24.00 -46.90 -18.03
C GLN A 267 -24.00 -46.51 -19.51
N SER A 268 -25.19 -46.40 -20.11
CA SER A 268 -25.31 -45.95 -21.51
C SER A 268 -24.91 -44.48 -21.65
N ARG A 269 -24.51 -44.06 -22.86
CA ARG A 269 -24.15 -42.67 -23.13
C ARG A 269 -25.34 -41.72 -22.93
N GLU A 270 -26.53 -42.14 -23.26
CA GLU A 270 -27.75 -41.34 -23.08
C GLU A 270 -28.03 -41.11 -21.58
N GLU A 271 -27.90 -42.15 -20.73
CA GLU A 271 -28.07 -42.05 -19.29
C GLU A 271 -27.01 -41.14 -18.69
N PHE A 272 -25.75 -41.26 -19.13
CA PHE A 272 -24.65 -40.40 -18.68
C PHE A 272 -24.91 -38.91 -18.97
N GLU A 273 -25.36 -38.59 -20.21
CA GLU A 273 -25.65 -37.20 -20.59
C GLU A 273 -26.89 -36.62 -19.91
N MET A 274 -27.87 -37.46 -19.52
CA MET A 274 -29.00 -37.05 -18.71
C MET A 274 -28.61 -36.78 -17.25
N GLU A 275 -27.75 -37.60 -16.70
CA GLU A 275 -27.35 -37.55 -15.28
C GLU A 275 -26.31 -36.45 -14.98
N PHE A 276 -25.39 -36.23 -15.95
CA PHE A 276 -24.33 -35.21 -15.85
C PHE A 276 -24.48 -34.08 -16.88
N ASN A 277 -25.63 -33.42 -16.90
CA ASN A 277 -25.87 -32.28 -17.77
C ASN A 277 -25.44 -30.96 -17.11
N GLU A 278 -25.46 -29.88 -17.88
CA GLU A 278 -25.01 -28.55 -17.43
C GLU A 278 -25.80 -28.02 -16.22
N ASP A 279 -27.12 -28.29 -16.17
CA ASP A 279 -27.97 -27.80 -15.07
C ASP A 279 -27.66 -28.54 -13.77
N VAL A 280 -27.43 -29.85 -13.83
CA VAL A 280 -26.99 -30.63 -12.64
C VAL A 280 -25.64 -30.13 -12.15
N ILE A 281 -24.68 -29.89 -13.01
CA ILE A 281 -23.36 -29.38 -12.62
C ILE A 281 -23.49 -27.99 -11.99
N LYS A 282 -24.29 -27.11 -12.56
CA LYS A 282 -24.58 -25.78 -11.97
C LYS A 282 -25.21 -25.89 -10.59
N GLU A 283 -26.14 -26.83 -10.42
CA GLU A 283 -26.76 -27.09 -9.12
C GLU A 283 -25.73 -27.56 -8.09
N LYS A 284 -24.87 -28.51 -8.46
CA LYS A 284 -23.79 -29.00 -7.57
C LYS A 284 -22.79 -27.90 -7.20
N ILE A 285 -22.43 -27.01 -8.12
CA ILE A 285 -21.60 -25.83 -7.84
C ILE A 285 -22.29 -24.91 -6.84
N LYS A 286 -23.60 -24.68 -7.02
CA LYS A 286 -24.40 -23.86 -6.12
C LYS A 286 -24.48 -24.48 -4.72
N ASN A 287 -24.75 -25.78 -4.63
CA ASN A 287 -24.83 -26.51 -3.39
C ASN A 287 -23.49 -26.53 -2.64
N TYR A 288 -22.40 -26.72 -3.36
CA TYR A 288 -21.05 -26.60 -2.78
C TYR A 288 -20.83 -25.26 -2.05
N TYR A 289 -21.36 -24.17 -2.61
CA TYR A 289 -21.26 -22.85 -2.00
C TYR A 289 -22.13 -22.69 -0.72
N HIS A 290 -23.35 -23.23 -0.76
CA HIS A 290 -24.34 -22.96 0.28
C HIS A 290 -24.27 -23.91 1.50
N ALA A 291 -23.78 -25.12 1.32
CA ALA A 291 -23.80 -26.14 2.39
C ALA A 291 -22.50 -26.92 2.48
N TYR A 292 -21.79 -26.78 3.59
CA TYR A 292 -20.52 -27.50 3.81
C TYR A 292 -20.65 -29.02 3.70
N ALA A 293 -21.75 -29.60 4.23
CA ALA A 293 -21.98 -31.04 4.16
C ALA A 293 -22.10 -31.54 2.71
N GLU A 294 -22.63 -30.75 1.82
CA GLU A 294 -22.80 -31.13 0.41
C GLU A 294 -21.49 -31.13 -0.38
N ARG A 295 -20.44 -30.48 0.14
CA ARG A 295 -19.10 -30.54 -0.46
C ARG A 295 -18.53 -31.96 -0.47
N PHE A 296 -18.90 -32.78 0.51
CA PHE A 296 -18.49 -34.17 0.67
C PHE A 296 -19.49 -35.17 0.08
N GLU A 297 -20.50 -34.70 -0.64
CA GLU A 297 -21.43 -35.59 -1.34
C GLU A 297 -20.68 -36.41 -2.38
N LYS A 298 -20.86 -37.76 -2.31
CA LYS A 298 -20.23 -38.69 -3.26
C LYS A 298 -20.82 -38.48 -4.64
N VAL A 299 -19.99 -38.58 -5.68
CA VAL A 299 -20.46 -38.56 -7.04
C VAL A 299 -21.15 -39.90 -7.36
N LYS A 300 -22.46 -39.82 -7.53
CA LYS A 300 -23.32 -40.98 -7.83
C LYS A 300 -23.72 -41.00 -9.27
N TYR A 301 -23.90 -42.21 -9.79
CA TYR A 301 -24.50 -42.48 -11.10
C TYR A 301 -25.40 -43.73 -11.01
N ASN A 302 -26.31 -43.91 -11.94
CA ASN A 302 -27.25 -45.03 -11.99
C ASN A 302 -27.92 -45.27 -10.61
N LYS A 303 -28.48 -44.21 -10.01
CA LYS A 303 -29.12 -44.12 -8.70
C LYS A 303 -28.18 -44.13 -7.49
N ASP A 304 -27.41 -45.19 -7.28
CA ASP A 304 -26.63 -45.33 -6.03
C ASP A 304 -25.18 -45.82 -6.23
N GLN A 305 -24.77 -46.08 -7.49
CA GLN A 305 -23.39 -46.44 -7.77
C GLN A 305 -22.49 -45.24 -7.60
N THR A 306 -21.28 -45.45 -7.09
CA THR A 306 -20.28 -44.39 -6.82
C THR A 306 -19.01 -44.67 -7.62
N ILE A 307 -18.31 -43.60 -7.96
CA ILE A 307 -17.02 -43.67 -8.65
C ILE A 307 -15.93 -43.77 -7.61
N LYS A 308 -15.01 -44.74 -7.76
CA LYS A 308 -13.89 -44.97 -6.84
C LYS A 308 -12.57 -44.76 -7.58
N LEU A 309 -11.62 -44.09 -6.88
CA LEU A 309 -10.26 -43.87 -7.36
C LEU A 309 -9.26 -44.20 -6.26
N TYR A 310 -8.02 -44.48 -6.64
CA TYR A 310 -6.91 -44.64 -5.72
C TYR A 310 -6.28 -43.29 -5.43
N PHE A 311 -6.11 -42.99 -4.15
CA PHE A 311 -5.48 -41.77 -3.65
C PHE A 311 -4.20 -42.13 -2.92
N ASP A 312 -3.08 -41.73 -3.47
CA ASP A 312 -1.77 -41.87 -2.86
C ASP A 312 -1.43 -40.57 -2.16
N PHE A 313 -1.29 -40.58 -0.84
CA PHE A 313 -0.95 -39.41 -0.06
C PHE A 313 0.45 -39.61 0.55
N THR A 314 1.33 -38.65 0.31
CA THR A 314 2.65 -38.61 0.92
C THR A 314 2.67 -37.51 1.97
N ASP A 315 2.85 -37.87 3.23
CA ASP A 315 3.01 -36.91 4.33
C ASP A 315 4.35 -36.18 4.17
N SER A 316 4.34 -34.84 4.21
CA SER A 316 5.54 -34.03 3.99
C SER A 316 6.51 -34.00 5.17
N ASP A 317 6.07 -34.41 6.36
CA ASP A 317 6.89 -34.41 7.56
C ASP A 317 7.55 -35.78 7.80
N THR A 318 6.82 -36.86 7.50
CA THR A 318 7.29 -38.25 7.70
C THR A 318 7.77 -38.91 6.41
N GLU A 319 7.45 -38.38 5.24
CA GLU A 319 7.68 -38.99 3.92
C GLU A 319 6.98 -40.32 3.72
N GLU A 320 6.03 -40.68 4.60
CA GLU A 320 5.26 -41.91 4.49
C GLU A 320 4.21 -41.78 3.37
N LEU A 321 4.14 -42.84 2.53
CA LEU A 321 3.15 -42.97 1.47
C LEU A 321 1.99 -43.85 1.96
N THR A 322 0.78 -43.31 1.93
CA THR A 322 -0.46 -44.07 2.16
C THR A 322 -1.27 -44.12 0.88
N SER A 323 -1.74 -45.32 0.49
CA SER A 323 -2.60 -45.54 -0.68
C SER A 323 -3.97 -45.99 -0.24
N GLU A 324 -5.03 -45.37 -0.75
CA GLU A 324 -6.40 -45.66 -0.33
C GLU A 324 -7.34 -45.62 -1.55
N LEU A 325 -8.17 -46.70 -1.65
CA LEU A 325 -9.28 -46.71 -2.61
C LEU A 325 -10.53 -46.09 -1.98
N ARG A 326 -11.01 -44.99 -2.49
CA ARG A 326 -12.18 -44.30 -1.95
C ARG A 326 -13.17 -43.81 -3.00
N ASP A 327 -14.41 -43.59 -2.55
CA ASP A 327 -15.43 -42.90 -3.35
C ASP A 327 -15.03 -41.43 -3.54
N ILE A 328 -15.12 -40.94 -4.77
CA ILE A 328 -14.88 -39.53 -5.04
C ILE A 328 -16.09 -38.68 -4.66
N THR A 329 -15.81 -37.49 -4.21
CA THR A 329 -16.80 -36.47 -3.85
C THR A 329 -16.87 -35.36 -4.89
N TRP A 330 -17.92 -34.54 -4.85
CA TRP A 330 -17.98 -33.33 -5.68
C TRP A 330 -16.84 -32.35 -5.38
N LEU A 331 -16.33 -32.31 -4.15
CA LEU A 331 -15.13 -31.55 -3.83
C LEU A 331 -13.93 -32.02 -4.66
N ASP A 332 -13.71 -33.34 -4.76
CA ASP A 332 -12.63 -33.90 -5.57
C ASP A 332 -12.76 -33.48 -7.03
N VAL A 333 -13.95 -33.62 -7.59
CA VAL A 333 -14.22 -33.25 -9.01
C VAL A 333 -13.98 -31.77 -9.24
N PHE A 334 -14.44 -30.89 -8.36
CA PHE A 334 -14.24 -29.45 -8.51
C PHE A 334 -12.79 -29.03 -8.33
N TYR A 335 -12.10 -29.67 -7.38
CA TYR A 335 -10.67 -29.42 -7.18
C TYR A 335 -9.87 -29.82 -8.42
N LEU A 336 -10.12 -31.01 -8.96
CA LEU A 336 -9.56 -31.47 -10.23
C LEU A 336 -9.88 -30.52 -11.38
N ALA A 337 -11.15 -30.11 -11.50
CA ALA A 337 -11.59 -29.21 -12.56
C ALA A 337 -10.84 -27.86 -12.52
N VAL A 338 -10.73 -27.24 -11.34
CA VAL A 338 -10.02 -25.96 -11.21
C VAL A 338 -8.54 -26.12 -11.54
N ASN A 339 -7.91 -27.23 -11.11
CA ASN A 339 -6.51 -27.48 -11.46
C ASN A 339 -6.26 -27.63 -12.97
N LEU A 340 -7.24 -28.13 -13.73
CA LEU A 340 -7.10 -28.25 -15.19
C LEU A 340 -7.03 -26.89 -15.91
N PHE A 341 -7.63 -25.83 -15.35
CA PHE A 341 -7.69 -24.56 -16.06
C PHE A 341 -7.03 -23.38 -15.34
N LYS A 342 -6.72 -23.47 -14.02
CA LYS A 342 -6.19 -22.35 -13.24
C LYS A 342 -4.93 -21.72 -13.86
N GLU A 343 -4.06 -22.51 -14.47
CA GLU A 343 -2.84 -22.01 -15.12
C GLU A 343 -3.13 -21.24 -16.41
N ASN A 344 -4.31 -21.43 -17.01
CA ASN A 344 -4.73 -20.78 -18.25
C ASN A 344 -5.50 -19.46 -18.02
N ILE A 345 -5.73 -19.09 -16.77
CA ILE A 345 -6.43 -17.86 -16.40
C ILE A 345 -5.58 -17.03 -15.47
N ARG A 346 -5.92 -15.73 -15.36
CA ARG A 346 -5.34 -14.83 -14.37
C ARG A 346 -6.46 -14.19 -13.57
N SER A 347 -6.15 -13.78 -12.33
CA SER A 347 -7.05 -12.95 -11.55
C SER A 347 -6.68 -11.48 -11.71
N MET A 348 -7.69 -10.64 -11.79
CA MET A 348 -7.59 -9.22 -11.55
C MET A 348 -8.23 -8.96 -10.19
N ALA A 349 -7.44 -8.59 -9.19
CA ALA A 349 -7.93 -8.29 -7.85
C ALA A 349 -7.72 -6.81 -7.54
N ALA A 350 -8.74 -6.15 -7.00
CA ALA A 350 -8.69 -4.73 -6.69
C ALA A 350 -9.41 -4.43 -5.38
N ARG A 351 -8.83 -3.53 -4.57
CA ARG A 351 -9.50 -2.91 -3.44
C ARG A 351 -10.07 -1.57 -3.87
N TYR A 352 -11.38 -1.40 -3.73
CA TYR A 352 -12.02 -0.12 -4.04
C TYR A 352 -11.82 0.91 -2.90
N PRO A 353 -11.71 2.21 -3.26
CA PRO A 353 -11.69 2.75 -4.62
C PRO A 353 -10.33 2.53 -5.31
N ILE A 354 -10.36 2.28 -6.62
CA ILE A 354 -9.14 2.19 -7.44
C ILE A 354 -8.64 3.60 -7.71
N THR A 355 -7.51 3.96 -7.12
CA THR A 355 -6.94 5.31 -7.19
C THR A 355 -5.81 5.44 -8.20
N ASP A 356 -5.07 4.36 -8.37
CA ASP A 356 -3.97 4.23 -9.32
C ASP A 356 -3.75 2.76 -9.70
N LYS A 357 -2.71 2.48 -10.48
CA LYS A 357 -2.35 1.13 -10.91
C LYS A 357 -2.03 0.19 -9.74
N ASP A 358 -1.51 0.70 -8.63
CA ASP A 358 -1.10 -0.10 -7.48
C ASP A 358 -2.28 -0.53 -6.60
N SER A 359 -3.48 0.03 -6.82
CA SER A 359 -4.74 -0.40 -6.20
C SER A 359 -5.31 -1.69 -6.83
N MET A 360 -4.71 -2.16 -7.90
CA MET A 360 -5.12 -3.34 -8.66
C MET A 360 -3.92 -4.24 -8.93
N ILE A 361 -4.10 -5.54 -8.76
CA ILE A 361 -3.06 -6.56 -8.97
C ILE A 361 -3.55 -7.63 -9.95
N PHE A 362 -2.61 -8.17 -10.71
CA PHE A 362 -2.85 -9.27 -11.66
C PHE A 362 -2.02 -10.47 -11.24
N CYS A 363 -2.69 -11.58 -10.94
CA CYS A 363 -2.03 -12.73 -10.34
C CYS A 363 -2.44 -14.05 -11.00
N LYS A 364 -1.55 -15.03 -10.93
CA LYS A 364 -1.86 -16.44 -11.06
C LYS A 364 -2.70 -16.88 -9.87
N ILE A 365 -3.58 -17.86 -10.07
CA ILE A 365 -4.51 -18.33 -9.05
C ILE A 365 -4.00 -19.62 -8.43
N ASN A 366 -3.86 -19.62 -7.10
CA ASN A 366 -3.69 -20.82 -6.30
C ASN A 366 -4.99 -21.14 -5.56
N ILE A 367 -5.29 -22.42 -5.37
CA ILE A 367 -6.41 -22.85 -4.53
C ILE A 367 -5.98 -22.74 -3.08
N LEU A 368 -6.71 -21.96 -2.29
CA LEU A 368 -6.47 -21.84 -0.86
C LEU A 368 -7.20 -22.98 -0.13
N VAL A 369 -6.43 -23.80 0.53
CA VAL A 369 -6.95 -24.88 1.39
C VAL A 369 -6.21 -24.80 2.73
N PHE A 370 -6.96 -24.85 3.81
CA PHE A 370 -6.37 -25.00 5.12
C PHE A 370 -5.95 -26.47 5.30
N ASN A 371 -4.69 -26.75 5.10
CA ASN A 371 -4.14 -28.07 5.29
C ASN A 371 -3.16 -28.04 6.47
N LYS A 372 -3.53 -28.75 7.55
CA LYS A 372 -2.61 -29.00 8.65
C LYS A 372 -1.60 -30.08 8.32
N ASP A 373 -2.00 -31.00 7.46
CA ASP A 373 -1.19 -32.12 7.04
C ASP A 373 -0.59 -31.73 5.69
N ASN A 374 0.55 -31.05 5.70
CA ASN A 374 1.30 -30.75 4.48
C ASN A 374 1.61 -32.06 3.77
N GLY A 375 1.01 -32.31 2.61
CA GLY A 375 1.23 -33.53 1.89
C GLY A 375 0.98 -33.35 0.40
N ASN A 376 1.57 -34.23 -0.38
CA ASN A 376 1.35 -34.31 -1.80
C ASN A 376 0.36 -35.44 -2.07
N MET A 377 -0.70 -35.17 -2.82
CA MET A 377 -1.68 -36.17 -3.18
C MET A 377 -1.63 -36.47 -4.66
N LYS A 378 -1.59 -37.76 -4.98
CA LYS A 378 -1.64 -38.26 -6.36
C LYS A 378 -2.84 -39.17 -6.53
N ILE A 379 -3.47 -39.10 -7.68
CA ILE A 379 -4.66 -39.89 -8.01
C ILE A 379 -4.36 -40.79 -9.19
N LYS A 380 -4.69 -42.06 -9.06
CA LYS A 380 -4.56 -43.08 -10.11
C LYS A 380 -5.86 -43.87 -10.28
N LEU A 381 -6.05 -44.46 -11.47
CA LEU A 381 -7.25 -45.21 -11.79
C LEU A 381 -7.28 -46.60 -11.16
N THR A 382 -6.13 -47.32 -11.20
CA THR A 382 -5.96 -48.64 -10.63
C THR A 382 -4.77 -48.68 -9.67
N GLU A 383 -4.72 -49.69 -8.79
CA GLU A 383 -3.63 -49.86 -7.82
C GLU A 383 -2.28 -50.09 -8.50
N GLU A 384 -2.31 -50.81 -9.64
CA GLU A 384 -1.10 -51.17 -10.39
C GLU A 384 -0.58 -50.09 -11.32
N ASP A 385 -1.35 -49.00 -11.53
CA ASP A 385 -0.93 -47.91 -12.38
C ASP A 385 0.29 -47.21 -11.80
N THR A 386 1.30 -47.03 -12.65
CA THR A 386 2.49 -46.22 -12.34
C THR A 386 2.29 -44.75 -12.72
N ASP A 387 1.35 -44.48 -13.60
CA ASP A 387 1.04 -43.15 -14.08
C ASP A 387 -0.11 -42.54 -13.28
N TYR A 388 0.17 -41.41 -12.67
CA TYR A 388 -0.85 -40.66 -11.96
C TYR A 388 -1.67 -39.80 -12.93
N ILE A 389 -3.00 -39.82 -12.77
CA ILE A 389 -3.88 -38.95 -13.53
C ILE A 389 -3.68 -37.50 -13.09
N TYR A 390 -3.46 -37.33 -11.77
CA TYR A 390 -3.29 -36.01 -11.16
C TYR A 390 -2.29 -36.08 -10.02
N ASP A 391 -1.47 -35.01 -9.94
CA ASP A 391 -0.49 -34.78 -8.90
C ASP A 391 -0.76 -33.39 -8.31
N PHE A 392 -1.05 -33.31 -7.01
CA PHE A 392 -1.42 -32.07 -6.34
C PHE A 392 -0.51 -31.76 -5.18
N ASP A 393 0.06 -30.59 -5.20
CA ASP A 393 0.59 -29.98 -4.00
C ASP A 393 -0.55 -29.39 -3.17
N ASN A 394 -0.61 -29.73 -1.87
CA ASN A 394 -1.56 -29.17 -0.91
C ASN A 394 -3.04 -29.53 -1.09
N TYR A 395 -3.36 -30.72 -1.56
CA TYR A 395 -4.74 -31.21 -1.50
C TYR A 395 -5.17 -31.49 -0.06
N PRO A 396 -6.38 -31.07 0.36
CA PRO A 396 -6.84 -31.38 1.72
C PRO A 396 -7.07 -32.87 1.90
N ASN A 397 -6.57 -33.48 2.97
CA ASN A 397 -6.94 -34.83 3.34
C ASN A 397 -8.38 -34.84 3.85
N VAL A 398 -9.32 -35.01 2.90
CA VAL A 398 -10.75 -34.87 3.14
C VAL A 398 -11.29 -35.96 4.05
N HIS A 399 -10.68 -37.17 4.04
CA HIS A 399 -11.11 -38.31 4.86
C HIS A 399 -11.00 -38.07 6.35
N LYS A 400 -9.95 -37.43 6.77
CA LYS A 400 -9.75 -37.09 8.18
C LYS A 400 -10.90 -36.24 8.74
N TYR A 401 -11.67 -35.61 7.87
CA TYR A 401 -12.69 -34.62 8.22
C TYR A 401 -14.10 -35.00 7.74
N GLU A 402 -14.27 -36.12 7.02
CA GLU A 402 -15.55 -36.57 6.44
C GLU A 402 -16.64 -36.70 7.51
N ASN A 403 -16.30 -37.18 8.73
CA ASN A 403 -17.22 -37.33 9.83
C ASN A 403 -17.26 -36.11 10.79
N ASN A 404 -16.49 -35.09 10.50
CA ASN A 404 -16.47 -33.88 11.30
C ASN A 404 -16.59 -32.67 10.36
N PRO A 405 -17.81 -32.28 9.97
CA PRO A 405 -18.09 -31.24 8.98
C PRO A 405 -17.71 -29.86 9.50
N VAL A 406 -16.46 -29.67 9.81
CA VAL A 406 -15.99 -28.43 10.38
C VAL A 406 -15.46 -27.53 9.29
N SER A 407 -15.94 -26.31 9.35
CA SER A 407 -15.57 -25.21 8.49
C SER A 407 -14.07 -24.90 8.42
N TYR A 408 -13.25 -25.43 9.34
CA TYR A 408 -11.82 -25.10 9.39
C TYR A 408 -10.94 -25.77 8.33
N ILE A 409 -11.48 -26.71 7.52
CA ILE A 409 -10.76 -27.23 6.34
C ILE A 409 -10.74 -26.18 5.21
N PHE A 410 -11.78 -25.37 5.18
CA PHE A 410 -11.98 -24.39 4.13
C PHE A 410 -11.77 -22.99 4.66
N GLU A 411 -10.73 -22.35 4.19
CA GLU A 411 -10.47 -20.95 4.48
C GLU A 411 -11.20 -20.07 3.45
N GLU A 412 -12.08 -19.20 3.93
CA GLU A 412 -12.99 -18.40 3.11
C GLU A 412 -12.44 -16.96 2.91
N THR A 413 -11.12 -16.81 2.79
CA THR A 413 -10.43 -15.54 2.65
C THR A 413 -9.48 -15.55 1.46
N ALA A 414 -9.07 -14.38 0.97
CA ALA A 414 -8.03 -14.28 -0.03
C ALA A 414 -6.68 -13.97 0.65
N LYS A 415 -5.62 -14.60 0.15
CA LYS A 415 -4.25 -14.34 0.59
C LYS A 415 -3.36 -13.98 -0.60
N PHE A 416 -2.55 -12.96 -0.46
CA PHE A 416 -1.54 -12.53 -1.41
C PHE A 416 -0.39 -11.83 -0.69
N SER A 417 0.69 -11.52 -1.38
CA SER A 417 1.87 -10.87 -0.79
C SER A 417 1.53 -9.55 -0.11
N ASN A 418 1.98 -9.36 1.14
CA ASN A 418 1.84 -8.09 1.88
C ASN A 418 2.47 -6.89 1.14
N LEU A 419 3.35 -7.13 0.18
CA LEU A 419 3.96 -6.10 -0.65
C LEU A 419 2.94 -5.28 -1.47
N TYR A 420 1.75 -5.81 -1.70
CA TYR A 420 0.65 -5.11 -2.38
C TYR A 420 -0.21 -4.25 -1.46
N LEU A 421 -0.17 -4.52 -0.14
CA LEU A 421 -1.13 -3.97 0.82
C LEU A 421 -1.09 -2.43 0.87
N GLU A 422 0.11 -1.84 0.94
CA GLU A 422 0.27 -0.37 0.95
C GLU A 422 -0.26 0.27 -0.35
N GLY A 423 0.06 -0.30 -1.51
CA GLY A 423 -0.43 0.18 -2.81
C GLY A 423 -1.94 0.13 -2.94
N MET A 424 -2.57 -0.92 -2.45
CA MET A 424 -4.02 -1.07 -2.38
C MET A 424 -4.65 -0.21 -1.28
N GLY A 425 -3.85 0.30 -0.34
CA GLY A 425 -4.28 1.00 0.86
C GLY A 425 -5.18 0.14 1.73
N GLY A 426 -4.86 -1.14 1.77
CA GLY A 426 -5.58 -2.15 2.53
C GLY A 426 -4.95 -2.40 3.90
N ASP A 427 -5.76 -2.93 4.80
CA ASP A 427 -5.35 -3.49 6.08
C ASP A 427 -6.21 -4.73 6.39
N TYR A 428 -5.91 -5.42 7.49
CA TYR A 428 -6.56 -6.68 7.83
C TYR A 428 -7.67 -6.51 8.89
N ASP A 429 -8.38 -5.41 8.86
CA ASP A 429 -9.50 -5.10 9.75
C ASP A 429 -10.88 -5.56 9.20
N GLY A 430 -10.89 -6.35 8.14
CA GLY A 430 -12.08 -6.81 7.43
C GLY A 430 -12.18 -6.29 6.01
N ASP A 431 -11.13 -5.66 5.50
CA ASP A 431 -11.04 -5.22 4.12
C ASP A 431 -11.33 -6.33 3.12
N LYS A 432 -11.98 -5.95 2.03
CA LYS A 432 -12.37 -6.86 0.95
C LYS A 432 -11.76 -6.44 -0.37
N VAL A 433 -11.32 -7.42 -1.14
CA VAL A 433 -10.94 -7.23 -2.54
C VAL A 433 -12.04 -7.76 -3.46
N SER A 434 -12.22 -7.09 -4.58
CA SER A 434 -13.06 -7.56 -5.69
C SER A 434 -12.18 -8.25 -6.71
N ILE A 435 -12.58 -9.45 -7.12
CA ILE A 435 -11.78 -10.31 -7.99
C ILE A 435 -12.57 -10.67 -9.23
N LYS A 436 -11.91 -10.64 -10.38
CA LYS A 436 -12.43 -11.11 -11.65
C LYS A 436 -11.38 -11.96 -12.35
N SER A 437 -11.82 -12.98 -13.12
CA SER A 437 -10.93 -13.77 -13.97
C SER A 437 -10.68 -13.10 -15.33
N VAL A 438 -9.49 -13.29 -15.84
CA VAL A 438 -9.08 -12.98 -17.21
C VAL A 438 -8.69 -14.29 -17.87
N TYR A 439 -9.33 -14.63 -18.99
CA TYR A 439 -9.29 -15.98 -19.57
C TYR A 439 -9.00 -16.02 -21.07
N SER A 440 -9.06 -14.89 -21.81
CA SER A 440 -8.61 -14.93 -23.20
C SER A 440 -7.09 -15.08 -23.28
N LYS A 441 -6.60 -15.87 -24.23
CA LYS A 441 -5.15 -16.13 -24.37
C LYS A 441 -4.34 -14.85 -24.54
N GLU A 442 -4.88 -13.90 -25.30
CA GLU A 442 -4.25 -12.61 -25.58
C GLU A 442 -4.15 -11.76 -24.32
N ALA A 443 -5.24 -11.68 -23.53
CA ALA A 443 -5.25 -10.90 -22.30
C ALA A 443 -4.39 -11.54 -21.20
N VAL A 444 -4.36 -12.88 -21.12
CA VAL A 444 -3.45 -13.60 -20.20
C VAL A 444 -1.98 -13.32 -20.58
N ALA A 445 -1.65 -13.40 -21.88
CA ALA A 445 -0.31 -13.08 -22.36
C ALA A 445 0.09 -11.61 -22.09
N GLU A 446 -0.86 -10.67 -22.22
CA GLU A 446 -0.64 -9.26 -21.88
C GLU A 446 -0.33 -9.08 -20.40
N ILE A 447 -1.08 -9.75 -19.51
CA ILE A 447 -0.85 -9.73 -18.06
C ILE A 447 0.53 -10.33 -17.73
N ASP A 448 0.86 -11.47 -18.31
CA ASP A 448 2.15 -12.12 -18.08
C ASP A 448 3.32 -11.22 -18.57
N ASN A 449 3.16 -10.59 -19.73
CA ASN A 449 4.13 -9.60 -20.22
C ASN A 449 4.21 -8.38 -19.27
N TYR A 450 3.06 -7.85 -18.82
CA TYR A 450 3.04 -6.75 -17.85
C TYR A 450 3.77 -7.08 -16.56
N ASN A 451 3.53 -8.25 -16.00
CA ASN A 451 4.13 -8.69 -14.75
C ASN A 451 5.62 -9.04 -14.91
N ASN A 452 6.03 -9.64 -16.01
CA ASN A 452 7.37 -10.21 -16.16
C ASN A 452 8.37 -9.30 -16.89
N GLU A 453 7.87 -8.40 -17.77
CA GLU A 453 8.73 -7.61 -18.64
C GLU A 453 8.62 -6.09 -18.39
N LYS A 454 7.58 -5.64 -17.68
CA LYS A 454 7.34 -4.20 -17.51
C LYS A 454 7.69 -3.74 -16.10
N PRO A 455 8.80 -2.99 -15.90
CA PRO A 455 9.18 -2.48 -14.58
C PRO A 455 8.08 -1.66 -13.88
N ILE A 456 7.19 -1.03 -14.66
CA ILE A 456 6.07 -0.25 -14.12
C ILE A 456 5.09 -1.10 -13.27
N SER A 457 5.09 -2.42 -13.40
CA SER A 457 4.30 -3.31 -12.54
C SER A 457 4.76 -3.29 -11.08
N LEU A 458 6.03 -2.95 -10.84
CA LEU A 458 6.66 -2.94 -9.52
C LEU A 458 7.13 -1.54 -9.08
N LEU A 459 7.20 -0.58 -10.01
CA LEU A 459 7.76 0.74 -9.74
C LEU A 459 6.71 1.83 -9.84
N LYS A 460 6.86 2.87 -9.03
CA LYS A 460 6.12 4.13 -9.13
C LYS A 460 6.56 4.91 -10.38
N LEU A 461 5.79 5.92 -10.78
CA LEU A 461 6.11 6.78 -11.93
C LEU A 461 7.45 7.54 -11.77
N ASN A 462 7.92 7.75 -10.55
CA ASN A 462 9.23 8.36 -10.28
C ASN A 462 10.40 7.37 -10.37
N GLY A 463 10.15 6.09 -10.65
CA GLY A 463 11.14 5.03 -10.73
C GLY A 463 11.45 4.34 -9.40
N ASN A 464 10.87 4.80 -8.29
CA ASN A 464 11.04 4.15 -6.99
C ASN A 464 10.19 2.89 -6.89
N ASN A 465 10.60 1.98 -6.01
CA ASN A 465 9.82 0.79 -5.68
C ASN A 465 8.41 1.15 -5.16
N SER A 466 7.39 0.41 -5.60
CA SER A 466 6.01 0.56 -5.12
C SER A 466 5.59 -0.56 -4.16
N ARG A 467 6.44 -1.54 -3.91
CA ARG A 467 6.16 -2.78 -3.17
C ARG A 467 6.90 -2.76 -1.83
N ASN A 468 6.21 -2.39 -0.76
CA ASN A 468 6.80 -2.26 0.57
C ASN A 468 6.14 -3.23 1.56
N ILE A 469 6.92 -3.69 2.54
CA ILE A 469 6.42 -4.43 3.70
C ILE A 469 5.78 -3.48 4.71
N GLY A 470 4.89 -4.01 5.53
CA GLY A 470 4.26 -3.28 6.63
C GLY A 470 5.20 -2.95 7.78
N LYS A 471 4.64 -2.30 8.80
CA LYS A 471 5.37 -1.82 9.99
C LYS A 471 6.11 -2.95 10.72
N GLU A 472 5.46 -4.09 10.85
CA GLU A 472 5.97 -5.28 11.55
C GLU A 472 7.23 -5.82 10.88
N GLY A 473 7.23 -5.88 9.55
CA GLY A 473 8.38 -6.34 8.77
C GLY A 473 9.59 -5.40 8.92
N PHE A 474 9.39 -4.09 8.91
CA PHE A 474 10.49 -3.13 9.16
C PHE A 474 11.05 -3.27 10.56
N GLN A 475 10.21 -3.45 11.57
CA GLN A 475 10.64 -3.67 12.94
C GLN A 475 11.44 -4.97 13.08
N ALA A 476 11.00 -6.04 12.41
CA ALA A 476 11.71 -7.32 12.41
C ALA A 476 13.12 -7.19 11.80
N LEU A 477 13.26 -6.54 10.64
CA LEU A 477 14.57 -6.33 10.03
C LEU A 477 15.48 -5.39 10.84
N TYR A 478 14.90 -4.38 11.50
CA TYR A 478 15.64 -3.54 12.41
C TYR A 478 16.20 -4.34 13.58
N ASN A 479 15.34 -5.14 14.25
CA ASN A 479 15.76 -5.98 15.37
C ASN A 479 16.72 -7.09 14.99
N LEU A 480 16.64 -7.59 13.75
CA LEU A 480 17.61 -8.54 13.20
C LEU A 480 19.01 -7.94 13.05
N THR A 481 19.12 -6.64 12.73
CA THR A 481 20.38 -6.02 12.31
C THR A 481 20.98 -5.02 13.30
N ILE A 482 20.19 -4.57 14.29
CA ILE A 482 20.70 -3.69 15.36
C ILE A 482 21.61 -4.48 16.29
N ILE A 483 22.67 -3.84 16.77
CA ILE A 483 23.54 -4.40 17.81
C ILE A 483 23.13 -3.78 19.15
N LYS A 484 22.49 -4.57 20.01
CA LYS A 484 22.09 -4.18 21.37
C LYS A 484 23.14 -4.59 22.42
N LYS A 485 23.75 -5.75 22.20
CA LYS A 485 24.84 -6.30 23.02
C LYS A 485 25.84 -7.00 22.13
N VAL A 486 27.08 -7.09 22.55
CA VAL A 486 28.11 -7.86 21.85
C VAL A 486 28.20 -9.25 22.44
N VAL A 487 27.82 -10.26 21.68
CA VAL A 487 27.91 -11.67 22.05
C VAL A 487 29.11 -12.27 21.31
N LYS A 488 30.05 -12.85 22.07
CA LYS A 488 31.25 -13.43 21.48
C LYS A 488 30.95 -14.68 20.63
N ALA A 489 31.61 -14.79 19.49
CA ALA A 489 31.59 -15.97 18.65
C ALA A 489 32.16 -17.20 19.34
N THR A 490 31.68 -18.37 18.96
CA THR A 490 32.24 -19.67 19.30
C THR A 490 32.69 -20.35 18.01
N LYS A 491 33.56 -21.35 18.10
CA LYS A 491 33.91 -22.15 16.90
C LYS A 491 32.69 -22.83 16.28
N GLU A 492 31.72 -23.21 17.10
CA GLU A 492 30.47 -23.83 16.65
C GLU A 492 29.62 -22.82 15.88
N SER A 493 29.44 -21.59 16.41
CA SER A 493 28.69 -20.54 15.72
C SER A 493 29.32 -20.17 14.38
N ASP A 494 30.65 -20.08 14.31
CA ASP A 494 31.36 -19.77 13.06
C ASP A 494 31.17 -20.87 12.01
N ASN A 495 31.25 -22.17 12.42
CA ASN A 495 31.03 -23.29 11.52
C ASN A 495 29.60 -23.32 11.00
N ASP A 496 28.61 -23.16 11.87
CA ASP A 496 27.17 -23.17 11.48
C ASP A 496 26.86 -22.03 10.51
N VAL A 497 27.44 -20.84 10.71
CA VAL A 497 27.31 -19.72 9.77
C VAL A 497 27.99 -20.01 8.43
N GLU A 498 29.18 -20.67 8.44
CA GLU A 498 29.85 -21.05 7.20
C GLU A 498 29.09 -22.10 6.41
N GLU A 499 28.42 -23.04 7.09
CA GLU A 499 27.52 -24.01 6.44
C GLU A 499 26.30 -23.30 5.86
N PHE A 500 25.65 -22.41 6.63
CA PHE A 500 24.53 -21.59 6.15
C PHE A 500 24.89 -20.77 4.90
N LEU A 501 26.09 -20.20 4.85
CA LEU A 501 26.54 -19.41 3.71
C LEU A 501 26.73 -20.22 2.42
N LYS A 502 26.90 -21.54 2.49
CA LYS A 502 27.02 -22.42 1.33
C LYS A 502 25.69 -22.79 0.69
N LEU A 503 24.57 -22.63 1.43
CA LEU A 503 23.26 -22.95 0.90
C LEU A 503 22.83 -21.95 -0.18
N GLU A 504 22.22 -22.43 -1.25
CA GLU A 504 21.67 -21.61 -2.32
C GLU A 504 20.16 -21.34 -2.12
N ASP A 505 19.39 -22.42 -2.00
CA ASP A 505 17.96 -22.38 -1.64
C ASP A 505 17.79 -23.02 -0.27
N PHE A 506 17.01 -22.41 0.59
CA PHE A 506 16.78 -22.93 1.95
C PHE A 506 15.37 -22.60 2.46
N LYS A 507 14.90 -23.50 3.30
CA LYS A 507 13.61 -23.34 3.99
C LYS A 507 13.76 -22.33 5.12
N LEU A 508 12.66 -21.64 5.44
CA LEU A 508 12.63 -20.69 6.56
C LEU A 508 13.13 -21.31 7.87
N LYS A 509 12.82 -22.61 8.13
CA LYS A 509 13.28 -23.32 9.32
C LYS A 509 14.80 -23.31 9.52
N VAL A 510 15.58 -23.25 8.45
CA VAL A 510 17.06 -23.17 8.55
C VAL A 510 17.47 -21.84 9.17
N VAL A 511 16.84 -20.75 8.74
CA VAL A 511 17.06 -19.40 9.29
C VAL A 511 16.59 -19.35 10.75
N LEU A 512 15.39 -19.86 11.03
CA LEU A 512 14.83 -19.89 12.39
C LEU A 512 15.71 -20.70 13.34
N ASN A 513 16.21 -21.85 12.93
CA ASN A 513 17.10 -22.69 13.73
C ASN A 513 18.41 -21.96 14.05
N LEU A 514 19.00 -21.26 13.08
CA LEU A 514 20.22 -20.49 13.30
C LEU A 514 19.98 -19.36 14.32
N LEU A 515 18.89 -18.60 14.14
CA LEU A 515 18.52 -17.47 15.02
C LEU A 515 17.99 -17.89 16.39
N ASN A 516 17.45 -19.11 16.53
CA ASN A 516 17.09 -19.69 17.84
C ASN A 516 18.33 -20.20 18.61
N LYS A 517 19.32 -20.70 17.89
CA LYS A 517 20.55 -21.23 18.50
C LYS A 517 21.50 -20.11 18.92
N TYR A 518 21.53 -19.01 18.17
CA TYR A 518 22.44 -17.88 18.39
C TYR A 518 21.69 -16.56 18.37
N ASP A 519 22.02 -15.65 19.29
CA ASP A 519 21.51 -14.27 19.25
C ASP A 519 21.91 -13.57 17.94
N CYS A 520 21.03 -12.71 17.43
CA CYS A 520 21.33 -11.88 16.24
C CYS A 520 22.60 -11.03 16.42
N ASP A 521 22.93 -10.63 17.65
CA ASP A 521 24.10 -9.84 18.03
C ASP A 521 25.39 -10.69 18.17
N THR A 522 25.34 -12.00 17.94
CA THR A 522 26.53 -12.86 18.00
C THR A 522 27.51 -12.44 16.87
N ILE A 523 28.72 -12.16 17.26
CA ILE A 523 29.76 -11.74 16.31
C ILE A 523 30.10 -12.89 15.35
N TYR A 524 30.27 -12.53 14.09
CA TYR A 524 30.85 -13.37 13.04
C TYR A 524 31.81 -12.53 12.23
N LYS A 525 33.13 -12.78 12.36
CA LYS A 525 34.19 -11.93 11.77
C LYS A 525 34.04 -10.48 12.22
N ASP A 526 33.82 -9.56 11.33
CA ASP A 526 33.66 -8.11 11.55
C ASP A 526 32.19 -7.64 11.54
N THR A 527 31.24 -8.59 11.61
CA THR A 527 29.81 -8.34 11.56
C THR A 527 29.06 -9.18 12.60
N THR A 528 27.73 -9.31 12.46
CA THR A 528 26.88 -10.15 13.34
C THR A 528 26.12 -11.19 12.53
N ILE A 529 25.67 -12.28 13.20
CA ILE A 529 24.85 -13.33 12.58
C ILE A 529 23.58 -12.74 11.96
N GLY A 530 22.90 -11.82 12.64
CA GLY A 530 21.70 -11.17 12.11
C GLY A 530 21.96 -10.44 10.78
N ARG A 531 23.07 -9.72 10.66
CA ARG A 531 23.47 -9.05 9.41
C ARG A 531 23.88 -10.03 8.31
N VAL A 532 24.53 -11.14 8.67
CA VAL A 532 24.83 -12.21 7.72
C VAL A 532 23.55 -12.82 7.15
N VAL A 533 22.59 -13.14 8.01
CA VAL A 533 21.27 -13.65 7.58
C VAL A 533 20.57 -12.66 6.66
N PHE A 534 20.51 -11.38 7.05
CA PHE A 534 19.91 -10.33 6.22
C PHE A 534 20.50 -10.29 4.81
N ASN A 535 21.83 -10.21 4.69
CA ASN A 535 22.49 -10.11 3.40
C ASN A 535 22.36 -11.40 2.57
N LYS A 536 22.60 -12.55 3.19
CA LYS A 536 22.55 -13.86 2.50
C LYS A 536 21.16 -14.19 1.99
N VAL A 537 20.14 -13.98 2.83
CA VAL A 537 18.76 -14.36 2.48
C VAL A 537 18.23 -13.48 1.36
N ILE A 538 18.29 -12.16 1.53
CA ILE A 538 17.66 -11.22 0.57
C ILE A 538 18.47 -11.08 -0.70
N PHE A 539 19.79 -10.94 -0.59
CA PHE A 539 20.64 -10.53 -1.73
C PHE A 539 21.59 -11.63 -2.23
N GLY A 540 21.66 -12.79 -1.57
CA GLY A 540 22.64 -13.83 -1.89
C GLY A 540 22.61 -14.37 -3.33
N HIS A 541 21.52 -14.15 -4.08
CA HIS A 541 21.39 -14.49 -5.50
C HIS A 541 21.91 -13.39 -6.44
N ILE A 542 22.21 -12.18 -5.91
CA ILE A 542 22.66 -11.03 -6.71
C ILE A 542 24.19 -10.91 -6.63
N LYS A 543 24.89 -11.29 -7.67
CA LYS A 543 26.36 -11.30 -7.72
C LYS A 543 27.01 -9.93 -7.48
N THR A 544 26.31 -8.85 -7.81
CA THR A 544 26.80 -7.47 -7.67
C THR A 544 26.43 -6.84 -6.33
N HIS A 545 25.90 -7.63 -5.39
CA HIS A 545 25.55 -7.13 -4.06
C HIS A 545 26.81 -6.82 -3.24
N VAL A 546 26.80 -5.65 -2.59
CA VAL A 546 27.81 -5.26 -1.61
C VAL A 546 27.26 -5.51 -0.22
N PHE A 547 28.02 -6.20 0.62
CA PHE A 547 27.60 -6.56 1.98
C PHE A 547 27.24 -5.31 2.81
N ILE A 548 26.05 -5.30 3.37
CA ILE A 548 25.52 -4.21 4.18
C ILE A 548 25.79 -4.50 5.65
N ASN A 549 26.77 -3.84 6.24
CA ASN A 549 27.15 -3.99 7.65
C ASN A 549 26.59 -2.86 8.51
N ASP A 550 25.27 -2.68 8.49
CA ASP A 550 24.61 -1.58 9.18
C ASP A 550 23.24 -2.01 9.77
N THR A 551 22.70 -1.21 10.66
CA THR A 551 21.34 -1.38 11.17
C THR A 551 20.33 -0.96 10.11
N ILE A 552 19.38 -1.81 9.80
CA ILE A 552 18.39 -1.60 8.74
C ILE A 552 17.14 -0.92 9.32
N THR A 553 17.00 0.35 8.99
CA THR A 553 15.76 1.11 9.23
C THR A 553 14.89 1.11 7.98
N LYS A 554 13.61 1.51 8.10
CA LYS A 554 12.70 1.68 6.96
C LYS A 554 13.33 2.53 5.86
N GLY A 555 13.86 3.71 6.19
CA GLY A 555 14.47 4.61 5.20
C GLY A 555 15.66 3.98 4.49
N LYS A 556 16.57 3.33 5.24
CA LYS A 556 17.70 2.61 4.64
C LYS A 556 17.24 1.47 3.73
N MET A 557 16.25 0.69 4.15
CA MET A 557 15.73 -0.39 3.32
C MET A 557 15.07 0.13 2.04
N GLU A 558 14.31 1.21 2.14
CA GLU A 558 13.74 1.88 0.96
C GLU A 558 14.83 2.37 0.00
N ASP A 559 15.91 2.98 0.50
CA ASP A 559 17.05 3.42 -0.31
C ASP A 559 17.76 2.23 -0.99
N ILE A 560 17.97 1.13 -0.27
CA ILE A 560 18.55 -0.10 -0.80
C ILE A 560 17.68 -0.65 -1.94
N ILE A 561 16.39 -0.86 -1.69
CA ILE A 561 15.47 -1.38 -2.70
C ILE A 561 15.37 -0.44 -3.91
N ASN A 562 15.35 0.88 -3.69
CA ASN A 562 15.34 1.87 -4.76
C ASN A 562 16.64 1.85 -5.58
N SER A 563 17.78 1.54 -4.98
CA SER A 563 19.03 1.35 -5.72
C SER A 563 18.97 0.15 -6.69
N TYR A 564 18.29 -0.93 -6.27
CA TYR A 564 18.03 -2.08 -7.16
C TYR A 564 16.96 -1.79 -8.20
N ALA A 565 15.95 -0.98 -7.86
CA ALA A 565 14.97 -0.47 -8.83
C ALA A 565 15.66 0.36 -9.94
N ALA A 566 16.65 1.17 -9.59
CA ALA A 566 17.46 1.91 -10.57
C ALA A 566 18.23 0.95 -11.50
N LYS A 567 18.84 -0.10 -10.95
CA LYS A 567 19.53 -1.15 -11.74
C LYS A 567 18.57 -1.89 -12.69
N LEU A 568 17.31 -2.10 -12.27
CA LEU A 568 16.27 -2.67 -13.12
C LEU A 568 15.95 -1.73 -14.30
N ILE A 569 15.81 -0.42 -14.05
CA ILE A 569 15.57 0.57 -15.11
C ILE A 569 16.76 0.67 -16.08
N GLU A 570 17.96 0.53 -15.56
CA GLU A 570 19.21 0.54 -16.35
C GLU A 570 19.48 -0.79 -17.08
N ASN A 571 18.61 -1.79 -16.94
CA ASN A 571 18.76 -3.15 -17.46
C ASN A 571 20.05 -3.87 -17.01
N THR A 572 20.58 -3.50 -15.84
CA THR A 572 21.72 -4.18 -15.20
C THR A 572 21.29 -5.25 -14.20
N LEU A 573 20.00 -5.28 -13.86
CA LEU A 573 19.34 -6.32 -13.08
C LEU A 573 18.10 -6.81 -13.86
N SER A 574 17.86 -8.13 -13.88
CA SER A 574 16.69 -8.69 -14.54
C SER A 574 15.41 -8.47 -13.71
N MET A 575 14.27 -8.47 -14.40
CA MET A 575 12.95 -8.41 -13.74
C MET A 575 12.72 -9.60 -12.80
N ALA A 576 13.18 -10.79 -13.20
CA ALA A 576 13.07 -12.01 -12.39
C ALA A 576 13.91 -11.90 -11.10
N ASP A 577 15.16 -11.43 -11.18
CA ASP A 577 16.01 -11.26 -10.00
C ASP A 577 15.46 -10.21 -9.05
N TYR A 578 14.90 -9.11 -9.59
CA TYR A 578 14.30 -8.06 -8.76
C TYR A 578 13.04 -8.55 -8.05
N LYS A 579 12.16 -9.30 -8.72
CA LYS A 579 11.01 -9.95 -8.08
C LYS A 579 11.44 -10.94 -7.00
N PHE A 580 12.44 -11.75 -7.30
CA PHE A 580 12.95 -12.73 -6.36
C PHE A 580 13.56 -12.06 -5.10
N LEU A 581 14.25 -10.93 -5.30
CA LEU A 581 14.69 -10.08 -4.18
C LEU A 581 13.50 -9.62 -3.32
N LEU A 582 12.44 -9.11 -3.94
CA LEU A 582 11.26 -8.63 -3.22
C LEU A 582 10.53 -9.77 -2.48
N ASN A 583 10.41 -10.94 -3.09
CA ASN A 583 9.83 -12.12 -2.44
C ASN A 583 10.66 -12.57 -1.23
N LYS A 584 11.98 -12.65 -1.37
CA LYS A 584 12.88 -12.98 -0.25
C LYS A 584 12.83 -11.93 0.87
N TYR A 585 12.77 -10.66 0.49
CA TYR A 585 12.59 -9.55 1.42
C TYR A 585 11.30 -9.69 2.25
N HIS A 586 10.19 -10.00 1.57
CA HIS A 586 8.91 -10.24 2.21
C HIS A 586 8.97 -11.45 3.15
N ASP A 587 9.43 -12.59 2.65
CA ASP A 587 9.39 -13.85 3.37
C ASP A 587 10.32 -13.84 4.60
N LEU A 588 11.51 -13.24 4.49
CA LEU A 588 12.39 -13.07 5.64
C LEU A 588 11.74 -12.14 6.67
N ALA A 589 11.28 -10.95 6.25
CA ALA A 589 10.77 -9.96 7.17
C ALA A 589 9.60 -10.47 8.02
N PHE A 590 8.66 -11.19 7.39
CA PHE A 590 7.51 -11.74 8.10
C PHE A 590 7.80 -13.09 8.76
N GLY A 591 8.66 -13.92 8.17
CA GLY A 591 9.01 -15.22 8.72
C GLY A 591 9.75 -15.18 10.05
N ILE A 592 10.46 -14.09 10.33
CA ILE A 592 11.21 -13.92 11.60
C ILE A 592 10.51 -13.06 12.64
N THR A 593 9.28 -12.56 12.38
CA THR A 593 8.58 -11.64 13.29
C THR A 593 8.40 -12.20 14.69
N GLU A 594 8.10 -13.47 14.83
CA GLU A 594 7.92 -14.10 16.14
C GLU A 594 9.22 -14.16 16.97
N LEU A 595 10.37 -14.27 16.32
CA LEU A 595 11.67 -14.34 16.99
C LEU A 595 12.25 -13.00 17.38
N VAL A 596 12.14 -12.00 16.50
CA VAL A 596 12.92 -10.76 16.63
C VAL A 596 12.06 -9.52 16.85
N SER A 597 10.75 -9.60 16.68
CA SER A 597 9.85 -8.47 16.98
C SER A 597 9.64 -8.31 18.47
N ALA A 598 9.62 -7.08 18.93
CA ALA A 598 9.32 -6.77 20.32
C ALA A 598 7.84 -6.47 20.51
N SER A 599 7.22 -7.08 21.51
CA SER A 599 5.89 -6.72 21.98
C SER A 599 5.95 -5.51 22.90
N VAL A 600 4.96 -4.60 22.79
CA VAL A 600 4.80 -3.47 23.69
C VAL A 600 3.78 -3.82 24.76
N SER A 601 4.21 -3.81 26.03
CA SER A 601 3.32 -4.08 27.16
C SER A 601 2.75 -2.79 27.76
N TYR A 602 1.64 -2.90 28.48
CA TYR A 602 1.04 -1.79 29.20
C TYR A 602 2.03 -1.11 30.16
N ASN A 603 2.85 -1.89 30.86
CA ASN A 603 3.85 -1.37 31.79
C ASN A 603 4.90 -0.48 31.11
N MET A 604 5.22 -0.73 29.85
CA MET A 604 6.13 0.11 29.08
C MET A 604 5.49 1.46 28.71
N LEU A 605 4.15 1.48 28.56
CA LEU A 605 3.41 2.71 28.27
C LEU A 605 3.35 3.67 29.48
N ILE A 606 3.30 3.12 30.69
CA ILE A 606 3.19 3.90 31.95
C ILE A 606 4.53 4.15 32.61
N LYS A 607 5.64 3.75 32.02
CA LYS A 607 6.97 3.96 32.55
C LYS A 607 7.27 5.46 32.60
N SER A 608 7.13 6.05 33.79
CA SER A 608 7.68 7.34 34.14
C SER A 608 8.21 7.22 35.57
N ASP A 609 9.43 7.62 35.76
CA ASP A 609 10.07 7.66 37.07
C ASP A 609 10.37 9.11 37.47
N ASP A 610 10.89 9.28 38.68
CA ASP A 610 11.23 10.60 39.23
C ASP A 610 12.27 11.31 38.34
N VAL A 611 13.23 10.56 37.76
CA VAL A 611 14.27 11.11 36.88
C VAL A 611 13.65 11.72 35.61
N PHE A 612 12.66 11.03 34.99
CA PHE A 612 11.95 11.58 33.85
C PHE A 612 11.13 12.82 34.20
N ASN A 613 10.43 12.78 35.35
CA ASN A 613 9.57 13.86 35.79
C ASN A 613 10.37 15.10 36.22
N ASP A 614 11.49 14.91 36.91
CA ASP A 614 12.37 16.00 37.32
C ASP A 614 12.97 16.72 36.11
N LYS A 615 13.46 15.95 35.11
CA LYS A 615 14.03 16.54 33.91
C LYS A 615 12.97 17.21 33.04
N LYS A 616 11.76 16.64 32.96
CA LYS A 616 10.61 17.25 32.29
C LYS A 616 10.30 18.62 32.93
N THR A 617 10.27 18.69 34.25
CA THR A 617 10.02 19.94 35.00
C THR A 617 11.12 20.97 34.75
N GLU A 618 12.40 20.57 34.82
CA GLU A 618 13.54 21.42 34.51
C GLU A 618 13.45 22.05 33.11
N ILE A 619 13.17 21.23 32.10
CA ILE A 619 13.03 21.73 30.71
C ILE A 619 11.82 22.66 30.58
N MET A 620 10.72 22.35 31.24
CA MET A 620 9.52 23.18 31.21
C MET A 620 9.75 24.54 31.86
N ASP A 621 10.36 24.56 33.03
CA ASP A 621 10.66 25.81 33.77
C ASP A 621 11.62 26.71 32.98
N LYS A 622 12.57 26.13 32.25
CA LYS A 622 13.51 26.86 31.39
C LYS A 622 12.83 27.74 30.33
N TYR A 623 11.68 27.32 29.82
CA TYR A 623 10.99 28.01 28.72
C TYR A 623 9.69 28.69 29.15
N LYS A 624 9.21 28.46 30.39
CA LYS A 624 7.90 28.87 30.88
C LYS A 624 7.64 30.37 30.70
N ASP A 625 8.52 31.23 31.22
CA ASP A 625 8.31 32.67 31.17
C ASP A 625 8.27 33.24 29.75
N ALA A 626 9.10 32.70 28.85
CA ALA A 626 9.12 33.11 27.45
C ALA A 626 7.87 32.68 26.71
N ILE A 627 7.36 31.46 26.97
CA ILE A 627 6.14 30.93 26.38
C ILE A 627 4.92 31.70 26.89
N GLU A 628 4.86 31.99 28.19
CA GLU A 628 3.79 32.82 28.78
C GLU A 628 3.81 34.26 28.24
N ALA A 629 4.98 34.77 27.85
CA ALA A 629 5.12 36.03 27.14
C ALA A 629 4.72 35.97 25.64
N GLY A 630 4.37 34.79 25.13
CA GLY A 630 3.93 34.58 23.75
C GLY A 630 5.06 34.34 22.75
N ASP A 631 6.28 34.01 23.22
CA ASP A 631 7.39 33.67 22.30
C ASP A 631 7.24 32.28 21.68
N VAL A 632 6.79 32.26 20.41
CA VAL A 632 6.60 31.06 19.65
C VAL A 632 7.93 30.31 19.42
N GLN A 633 9.05 31.02 19.33
CA GLN A 633 10.36 30.38 19.15
C GLN A 633 10.80 29.63 20.40
N ALA A 634 10.47 30.14 21.57
CA ALA A 634 10.71 29.44 22.83
C ALA A 634 9.90 28.17 22.94
N LEU A 635 8.65 28.18 22.46
CA LEU A 635 7.79 26.97 22.39
C LEU A 635 8.37 25.87 21.49
N TYR A 636 8.87 26.23 20.32
CA TYR A 636 9.53 25.25 19.42
C TYR A 636 10.83 24.69 20.03
N LYS A 637 11.61 25.53 20.74
CA LYS A 637 12.81 25.04 21.41
C LYS A 637 12.46 24.09 22.56
N TYR A 638 11.45 24.42 23.35
CA TYR A 638 10.92 23.55 24.40
C TYR A 638 10.49 22.18 23.80
N GLU A 639 9.68 22.19 22.77
CA GLU A 639 9.19 20.96 22.11
C GLU A 639 10.37 20.10 21.63
N ASN A 640 11.33 20.68 20.93
CA ASN A 640 12.48 19.96 20.42
C ASN A 640 13.35 19.38 21.54
N GLU A 641 13.64 20.15 22.62
CA GLU A 641 14.44 19.68 23.76
C GLU A 641 13.72 18.54 24.50
N MET A 642 12.40 18.64 24.68
CA MET A 642 11.59 17.57 25.27
C MET A 642 11.56 16.31 24.42
N VAL A 643 11.45 16.44 23.11
CA VAL A 643 11.48 15.30 22.18
C VAL A 643 12.84 14.60 22.22
N GLU A 644 13.94 15.35 22.15
CA GLU A 644 15.28 14.75 22.19
C GLU A 644 15.58 14.09 23.56
N PHE A 645 15.21 14.74 24.67
CA PHE A 645 15.30 14.12 25.98
C PHE A 645 14.49 12.82 26.07
N SER A 646 13.26 12.85 25.61
CA SER A 646 12.39 11.66 25.63
C SER A 646 12.96 10.50 24.78
N LYS A 647 13.53 10.80 23.62
CA LYS A 647 14.19 9.78 22.79
C LYS A 647 15.38 9.15 23.50
N GLU A 648 16.22 9.95 24.13
CA GLU A 648 17.39 9.43 24.85
C GLU A 648 16.99 8.63 26.09
N TYR A 649 15.97 9.08 26.83
CA TYR A 649 15.46 8.37 28.00
C TYR A 649 14.87 7.00 27.67
N TYR A 650 14.12 6.90 26.56
CA TYR A 650 13.52 5.64 26.12
C TYR A 650 14.43 4.79 25.21
N LYS A 651 15.68 5.20 24.98
CA LYS A 651 16.63 4.43 24.17
C LYS A 651 16.84 3.03 24.73
N GLY A 652 16.64 2.02 23.87
CA GLY A 652 16.65 0.60 24.26
C GLY A 652 15.31 0.05 24.75
N ASP A 653 14.29 0.89 24.88
CA ASP A 653 12.90 0.46 25.12
C ASP A 653 12.27 0.00 23.79
N PRO A 654 11.41 -1.05 23.76
CA PRO A 654 10.71 -1.47 22.52
C PRO A 654 9.90 -0.37 21.85
N MET A 655 9.41 0.61 22.60
CA MET A 655 8.75 1.80 22.06
C MET A 655 9.70 2.68 21.24
N TYR A 656 10.95 2.82 21.71
CA TYR A 656 11.98 3.54 20.96
C TYR A 656 12.37 2.76 19.69
N ASP A 657 12.49 1.45 19.78
CA ASP A 657 12.78 0.61 18.61
C ASP A 657 11.71 0.72 17.52
N LEU A 658 10.43 0.84 17.89
CA LEU A 658 9.33 1.06 16.96
C LEU A 658 9.50 2.38 16.18
N TYR A 659 9.97 3.43 16.84
CA TYR A 659 10.30 4.71 16.21
C TYR A 659 11.61 4.63 15.40
N ALA A 660 12.67 4.11 16.00
CA ALA A 660 14.00 4.05 15.39
C ALA A 660 14.04 3.17 14.14
N SER A 661 13.26 2.10 14.10
CA SER A 661 13.08 1.27 12.91
C SER A 661 12.39 2.01 11.74
N GLY A 662 11.67 3.11 12.03
CA GLY A 662 10.82 3.80 11.08
C GLY A 662 9.45 3.14 10.87
N ALA A 663 9.11 2.11 11.65
CA ALA A 663 7.77 1.49 11.66
C ALA A 663 6.71 2.49 12.13
N SER A 664 7.06 3.36 13.09
CA SER A 664 6.28 4.55 13.42
C SER A 664 6.96 5.81 12.86
N PRO A 665 6.28 6.59 12.00
CA PRO A 665 6.90 7.73 11.30
C PRO A 665 7.23 8.92 12.21
N LYS A 666 6.62 8.96 13.42
CA LYS A 666 6.82 10.01 14.39
C LYS A 666 7.01 9.42 15.77
N TRP A 667 7.84 10.06 16.59
CA TRP A 667 8.01 9.66 17.97
C TRP A 667 6.67 9.66 18.72
N GLY A 668 6.30 8.52 19.30
CA GLY A 668 5.08 8.37 20.09
C GLY A 668 3.75 8.41 19.31
N VAL A 669 3.75 8.36 17.97
CA VAL A 669 2.52 8.48 17.15
C VAL A 669 1.46 7.45 17.52
N ASP A 670 1.82 6.18 17.57
CA ASP A 670 0.84 5.10 17.79
C ASP A 670 0.31 5.08 19.24
N PHE A 671 1.08 5.64 20.17
CA PHE A 671 0.75 5.69 21.60
C PHE A 671 0.70 7.11 22.15
N LYS A 672 0.68 8.10 21.27
CA LYS A 672 0.80 9.51 21.62
C LYS A 672 -0.23 9.92 22.69
N SER A 673 -1.50 9.70 22.40
CA SER A 673 -2.59 10.11 23.31
C SER A 673 -2.48 9.42 24.67
N LEU A 674 -2.15 8.12 24.67
CA LEU A 674 -2.04 7.36 25.92
C LEU A 674 -0.80 7.78 26.71
N LYS A 675 0.37 7.90 26.08
CA LYS A 675 1.60 8.36 26.77
C LYS A 675 1.51 9.80 27.26
N ILE A 676 0.87 10.67 26.49
CA ILE A 676 0.64 12.06 26.89
C ILE A 676 -0.32 12.11 28.09
N SER A 677 -1.45 11.41 28.02
CA SER A 677 -2.43 11.36 29.12
C SER A 677 -1.87 10.75 30.41
N LEU A 678 -0.91 9.83 30.29
CA LEU A 678 -0.19 9.26 31.44
C LEU A 678 1.02 10.11 31.89
N GLY A 679 1.33 11.21 31.21
CA GLY A 679 2.50 12.05 31.52
C GLY A 679 3.84 11.38 31.18
N ALA A 680 3.85 10.26 30.50
CA ALA A 680 5.04 9.45 30.22
C ALA A 680 5.82 9.88 28.97
N ALA A 681 5.27 10.78 28.16
CA ALA A 681 5.94 11.33 26.99
C ALA A 681 5.58 12.80 26.77
N PRO A 682 6.49 13.62 26.22
CA PRO A 682 6.15 14.97 25.81
C PRO A 682 5.18 14.93 24.64
N ILE A 683 4.49 16.03 24.39
CA ILE A 683 3.69 16.23 23.19
C ILE A 683 4.65 16.46 22.01
N PRO A 684 4.80 15.53 21.07
CA PRO A 684 5.72 15.71 19.97
C PRO A 684 5.03 16.36 18.77
N GLY A 685 5.78 17.18 18.07
CA GLY A 685 5.41 17.72 16.76
C GLY A 685 4.57 19.00 16.81
N THR A 686 4.55 19.67 15.69
CA THR A 686 3.94 20.99 15.53
C THR A 686 2.41 21.01 15.69
N SER A 687 1.75 19.85 15.54
CA SER A 687 0.29 19.75 15.71
C SER A 687 -0.17 20.04 17.14
N ASP A 688 0.73 19.92 18.12
CA ASP A 688 0.39 20.06 19.55
C ASP A 688 0.78 21.42 20.10
N VAL A 689 1.48 22.24 19.34
CA VAL A 689 1.89 23.59 19.73
C VAL A 689 0.72 24.46 20.16
N ALA A 690 -0.39 24.38 19.41
CA ALA A 690 -1.59 25.15 19.74
C ALA A 690 -2.22 24.72 21.08
N ILE A 691 -2.21 23.43 21.37
CA ILE A 691 -2.75 22.87 22.63
C ILE A 691 -1.88 23.32 23.80
N ILE A 692 -0.55 23.18 23.67
CA ILE A 692 0.40 23.62 24.72
C ILE A 692 0.27 25.12 24.97
N THR A 693 0.22 25.92 23.91
CA THR A 693 0.09 27.37 23.99
C THR A 693 -1.21 27.78 24.66
N SER A 694 -2.32 27.15 24.30
CA SER A 694 -3.62 27.40 24.93
C SER A 694 -3.59 27.10 26.42
N ASN A 695 -3.12 25.90 26.78
CA ASN A 695 -3.08 25.47 28.17
C ASN A 695 -2.14 26.33 29.06
N LEU A 696 -1.01 26.73 28.52
CA LEU A 696 -0.08 27.63 29.27
C LEU A 696 -0.65 29.04 29.41
N LYS A 697 -1.35 29.57 28.38
CA LYS A 697 -2.02 30.89 28.47
C LYS A 697 -3.12 30.95 29.53
N ASP A 698 -3.82 29.85 29.73
CA ASP A 698 -4.90 29.74 30.69
C ASP A 698 -4.42 29.43 32.10
N GLY A 699 -3.10 29.40 32.32
CA GLY A 699 -2.48 29.16 33.63
C GLY A 699 -2.72 27.75 34.18
N ILE A 700 -2.96 26.81 33.30
CA ILE A 700 -3.28 25.43 33.63
C ILE A 700 -2.03 24.70 34.12
N ASN A 701 -2.16 23.99 35.24
CA ASN A 701 -1.11 23.19 35.84
C ASN A 701 -0.69 22.04 34.93
N ASN A 702 0.53 21.51 35.12
CA ASN A 702 1.05 20.35 34.40
C ASN A 702 0.09 19.16 34.33
N LYS A 703 -0.75 19.00 35.38
CA LYS A 703 -1.79 17.93 35.42
C LYS A 703 -2.90 18.13 34.40
N ASP A 704 -3.13 19.37 33.98
CA ASP A 704 -4.24 19.75 33.11
C ASP A 704 -3.79 19.83 31.63
N ILE A 705 -2.47 19.94 31.40
CA ILE A 705 -1.87 19.84 30.04
C ILE A 705 -1.91 18.37 29.52
N LEU A 706 -1.93 17.44 30.46
CA LEU A 706 -1.92 16.01 30.23
C LEU A 706 -3.16 15.42 30.91
N PRO A 707 -4.27 15.25 30.21
CA PRO A 707 -5.51 14.68 30.74
C PRO A 707 -5.33 13.28 31.29
#